data_38e0a95c12c86eb0d2852ebd06779567
#
_entry.id   38e0a95c12c86eb0d2852ebd06779567
#
_cell.length_a   1.000
_cell.length_b   1.000
_cell.length_c   1.000
_cell.angle_alpha   90.00
_cell.angle_beta   90.00
_cell.angle_gamma   90.00
#
_symmetry.space_group_name_H-M   'P 1'
#
loop_
_entity.id
_entity.type
_entity.pdbx_description
1 polymer ?
#
loop_
_entity_poly.entity_id
_entity_poly.type
_entity_poly.pdbx_seq_one_letter_code
_entity_poly.pdbx_strand_id
1 'polypeptide(L)'
;MTEDFPKILPLLVEEDTFLYPFMIAPIFLQNNASIKALAYAKSNKSLVFIACQKDKLNDNEAPYYDVGVIGSVMREANMPNGRVKLLFNGIAKGRILEPAKENEQGFLEAQIIPIEYLEYDKENIQAIIEVLKEKVITLANVSSLFPPDLIKALEDNDDPNRIADLIAAALHLKKDQAYSLFANNNTEQRLLDLIDIVIEETKTQKLQKEIKSKVHQKMEQTNKEYFLKEQLKQIQKELGTDKQRDEDLNQYYQKLESVKPFLKEEAFKEIKKQIDRLSRTHADSSDSTTLQNYIETMLDVPFGQYGKKALDIKHVREQLDKDHYSLKRPKERIVEYFATMQLLEMRHKKKQEKKDKAKGTILCFYGPPGVGKTSLANSIAKAIERPLVRIALGGLEDVNELRGHRRTYIGSMPGRIVQGLIEAKKMNPVMVLDEIDKVDRSVRGDPASALLEILDPEQNIAFRDHYANFSIDLSQVIFIATANNIDRIPAPLRDRMEFISVSSYTPNEKEEIAKNYLIPQELEKHALKPSEVEISHECLKLIIEKYTREAGVRDLRRQIATIMRKVALKYLEDGPHKKGRIKKGEDKEGKKSENEENEKKGENKDFCISITPSNLKEYLERMVFEIDPIDEENKIGIVNGLAWTPVGGDVLKIEALKIRGKGELKLTGSLGDVMKESAIIAFSVVKALLDNETLKAPKIPSETPKDAEGKKKKKELKVYNAYDLHLHVPEGATPKDGPSAGIAMASVIASILCDRATRSEVAMTGELTLSGEVLPIGGLKEKLIAAFKAGIKTALIPVKNYERDLDEIPAEVRESLNIVAVKNIAEVLEKTLL
;
A
#
# COMPACT_ATOMS: atom_id res chain seq x y z
N MET A 1 -14.52 52.12 20.59
CA MET A 1 -15.40 51.91 21.78
C MET A 1 -15.10 50.51 22.24
N THR A 2 -14.36 50.36 23.32
CA THR A 2 -14.10 49.07 23.96
C THR A 2 -15.42 48.68 24.66
N GLU A 3 -16.23 47.84 24.01
CA GLU A 3 -17.34 47.20 24.69
C GLU A 3 -16.75 46.28 25.76
N ASP A 4 -17.14 46.49 27.03
CA ASP A 4 -16.74 45.67 28.16
C ASP A 4 -17.46 44.32 28.05
N PHE A 5 -16.77 43.34 27.44
CA PHE A 5 -17.31 41.98 27.35
C PHE A 5 -17.16 41.27 28.70
N PRO A 6 -18.12 40.40 29.08
CA PRO A 6 -17.95 39.52 30.24
C PRO A 6 -16.72 38.65 30.10
N LYS A 7 -15.89 38.57 31.15
CA LYS A 7 -14.64 37.77 31.14
C LYS A 7 -14.89 36.27 31.03
N ILE A 8 -16.06 35.78 31.44
CA ILE A 8 -16.40 34.34 31.40
C ILE A 8 -17.67 34.24 30.55
N LEU A 9 -17.62 33.41 29.51
CA LEU A 9 -18.73 33.17 28.59
C LEU A 9 -19.00 31.67 28.41
N PRO A 10 -20.28 31.26 28.23
CA PRO A 10 -20.65 29.94 27.81
C PRO A 10 -19.99 29.60 26.46
N LEU A 11 -19.31 28.44 26.38
CA LEU A 11 -18.66 27.98 25.19
C LEU A 11 -19.59 27.07 24.38
N LEU A 12 -19.80 27.41 23.13
CA LEU A 12 -20.42 26.56 22.12
C LEU A 12 -19.34 26.05 21.15
N VAL A 13 -19.34 24.76 20.88
CA VAL A 13 -18.40 24.16 19.93
C VAL A 13 -19.15 23.86 18.64
N GLU A 14 -18.73 24.49 17.55
CA GLU A 14 -19.24 24.29 16.20
C GLU A 14 -18.43 23.24 15.46
N GLU A 15 -19.10 22.25 14.85
CA GLU A 15 -18.45 21.09 14.25
C GLU A 15 -18.05 21.29 12.78
N ASP A 16 -18.81 22.05 12.01
CA ASP A 16 -18.71 22.06 10.54
C ASP A 16 -18.10 23.35 9.97
N THR A 17 -18.39 24.51 10.57
CA THR A 17 -18.13 25.81 9.94
C THR A 17 -17.27 26.72 10.82
N PHE A 18 -16.27 27.37 10.22
CA PHE A 18 -15.51 28.41 10.88
C PHE A 18 -16.25 29.75 10.80
N LEU A 19 -16.43 30.44 11.94
CA LEU A 19 -17.19 31.66 12.03
C LEU A 19 -16.33 32.89 12.12
N TYR A 20 -16.87 34.02 11.67
CA TYR A 20 -16.20 35.33 11.69
C TYR A 20 -17.07 36.39 12.37
N PRO A 21 -16.48 37.45 12.94
CA PRO A 21 -17.22 38.57 13.49
C PRO A 21 -18.07 39.29 12.44
N PHE A 22 -19.08 40.00 12.90
CA PHE A 22 -20.03 40.80 12.09
C PHE A 22 -20.81 40.01 11.03
N MET A 23 -20.90 38.69 11.21
CA MET A 23 -21.67 37.83 10.34
C MET A 23 -22.85 37.22 11.10
N ILE A 24 -23.96 37.06 10.38
CA ILE A 24 -25.10 36.29 10.84
C ILE A 24 -25.04 34.93 10.15
N ALA A 25 -24.77 33.90 10.92
CA ALA A 25 -24.61 32.55 10.38
C ALA A 25 -25.59 31.55 11.03
N PRO A 26 -26.15 30.61 10.26
CA PRO A 26 -26.88 29.49 10.81
C PRO A 26 -25.89 28.42 11.32
N ILE A 27 -26.06 27.99 12.55
CA ILE A 27 -25.25 26.99 13.22
C ILE A 27 -26.10 25.80 13.64
N PHE A 28 -25.51 24.60 13.63
CA PHE A 28 -26.20 23.38 14.03
C PHE A 28 -25.47 22.74 15.21
N LEU A 29 -26.10 22.73 16.37
CA LEU A 29 -25.58 22.13 17.59
C LEU A 29 -26.09 20.69 17.75
N GLN A 30 -25.18 19.75 18.01
CA GLN A 30 -25.50 18.35 18.31
C GLN A 30 -25.04 17.97 19.72
N ASN A 31 -24.01 18.61 20.26
CA ASN A 31 -23.42 18.30 21.54
C ASN A 31 -24.32 18.78 22.69
N ASN A 32 -24.63 17.89 23.62
CA ASN A 32 -25.45 18.17 24.79
C ASN A 32 -24.89 19.30 25.67
N ALA A 33 -23.58 19.43 25.80
CA ALA A 33 -22.94 20.50 26.54
C ALA A 33 -23.19 21.86 25.90
N SER A 34 -23.08 21.97 24.56
CA SER A 34 -23.34 23.18 23.79
C SER A 34 -24.85 23.56 23.83
N ILE A 35 -25.74 22.57 23.82
CA ILE A 35 -27.19 22.82 23.94
C ILE A 35 -27.55 23.36 25.34
N LYS A 36 -26.93 22.86 26.41
CA LYS A 36 -27.11 23.38 27.77
C LYS A 36 -26.53 24.79 27.92
N ALA A 37 -25.34 25.03 27.35
CA ALA A 37 -24.72 26.36 27.29
C ALA A 37 -25.62 27.38 26.61
N LEU A 38 -26.25 26.98 25.47
CA LEU A 38 -27.23 27.81 24.76
C LEU A 38 -28.46 28.12 25.63
N ALA A 39 -29.00 27.11 26.31
CA ALA A 39 -30.19 27.32 27.19
C ALA A 39 -29.87 28.30 28.34
N TYR A 40 -28.67 28.18 28.93
CA TYR A 40 -28.16 29.08 29.97
C TYR A 40 -28.02 30.54 29.44
N ALA A 41 -27.33 30.67 28.30
CA ALA A 41 -27.11 31.98 27.68
C ALA A 41 -28.45 32.72 27.38
N LYS A 42 -29.42 31.96 26.91
CA LYS A 42 -30.79 32.51 26.64
C LYS A 42 -31.51 32.96 27.92
N SER A 43 -31.48 32.14 28.96
CA SER A 43 -32.15 32.44 30.24
C SER A 43 -31.56 33.69 30.88
N ASN A 44 -30.25 33.89 30.73
CA ASN A 44 -29.56 35.04 31.33
C ASN A 44 -29.34 36.20 30.38
N LYS A 45 -29.85 36.15 29.11
CA LYS A 45 -29.59 37.12 28.05
C LYS A 45 -28.12 37.45 27.88
N SER A 46 -27.23 36.43 28.08
CA SER A 46 -25.78 36.58 27.99
C SER A 46 -25.26 36.34 26.57
N LEU A 47 -24.09 36.90 26.28
CA LEU A 47 -23.36 36.55 25.10
C LEU A 47 -22.84 35.12 25.20
N VAL A 48 -22.51 34.53 24.08
CA VAL A 48 -21.86 33.22 23.97
C VAL A 48 -20.54 33.34 23.20
N PHE A 49 -19.63 32.45 23.49
CA PHE A 49 -18.42 32.29 22.70
C PHE A 49 -18.48 31.03 21.86
N ILE A 50 -18.21 31.14 20.57
CA ILE A 50 -18.21 30.01 19.65
C ILE A 50 -16.81 29.74 19.14
N ALA A 51 -16.34 28.50 19.36
CA ALA A 51 -15.08 27.99 18.82
C ALA A 51 -15.35 26.84 17.86
N CYS A 52 -14.54 26.73 16.82
CA CYS A 52 -14.65 25.62 15.87
C CYS A 52 -13.90 24.40 16.40
N GLN A 53 -14.45 23.21 16.12
CA GLN A 53 -13.86 21.92 16.47
C GLN A 53 -12.67 21.62 15.55
N LYS A 54 -11.59 21.10 16.11
CA LYS A 54 -10.42 20.62 15.36
C LYS A 54 -10.72 19.30 14.65
N ASP A 55 -10.23 19.11 13.41
CA ASP A 55 -10.38 17.88 12.65
C ASP A 55 -9.41 16.78 13.12
N LYS A 56 -8.26 17.16 13.70
CA LYS A 56 -7.26 16.24 14.26
C LYS A 56 -7.05 16.58 15.72
N LEU A 57 -7.19 15.57 16.59
CA LEU A 57 -6.95 15.68 18.03
C LEU A 57 -5.60 15.03 18.36
N ASN A 58 -4.76 15.78 19.09
CA ASN A 58 -3.59 15.22 19.76
C ASN A 58 -3.99 14.90 21.22
N ASP A 59 -3.43 13.84 21.81
CA ASP A 59 -3.83 13.26 23.11
C ASP A 59 -3.87 14.20 24.32
N ASN A 60 -3.40 15.45 24.20
CA ASN A 60 -3.39 16.43 25.32
C ASN A 60 -3.90 17.83 24.93
N GLU A 61 -4.57 17.98 23.80
CA GLU A 61 -5.07 19.27 23.33
C GLU A 61 -6.59 19.39 23.48
N ALA A 62 -7.08 20.62 23.68
CA ALA A 62 -8.52 20.90 23.65
C ALA A 62 -9.10 20.57 22.26
N PRO A 63 -10.30 19.96 22.17
CA PRO A 63 -10.91 19.53 20.91
C PRO A 63 -11.39 20.69 20.02
N TYR A 64 -11.13 21.91 20.40
CA TYR A 64 -11.53 23.13 19.71
C TYR A 64 -10.34 24.09 19.58
N TYR A 65 -10.45 25.03 18.66
CA TYR A 65 -9.46 26.12 18.50
C TYR A 65 -9.60 27.14 19.62
N ASP A 66 -8.49 27.73 20.04
CA ASP A 66 -8.45 28.73 21.13
C ASP A 66 -8.99 30.10 20.74
N VAL A 67 -9.07 30.40 19.43
CA VAL A 67 -9.63 31.65 18.89
C VAL A 67 -11.00 31.37 18.26
N GLY A 68 -11.97 32.21 18.60
CA GLY A 68 -13.34 32.10 18.14
C GLY A 68 -14.06 33.44 18.16
N VAL A 69 -15.39 33.41 18.11
CA VAL A 69 -16.24 34.58 17.98
C VAL A 69 -17.14 34.73 19.20
N ILE A 70 -17.12 35.95 19.81
CA ILE A 70 -18.08 36.39 20.81
C ILE A 70 -19.33 36.92 20.07
N GLY A 71 -20.52 36.51 20.49
CA GLY A 71 -21.72 37.00 19.84
C GLY A 71 -23.00 36.66 20.59
N SER A 72 -24.12 36.98 19.95
CA SER A 72 -25.45 36.77 20.49
C SER A 72 -26.28 35.82 19.66
N VAL A 73 -27.18 35.10 20.31
CA VAL A 73 -28.09 34.16 19.65
C VAL A 73 -29.38 34.93 19.30
N MET A 74 -29.68 35.03 18.01
CA MET A 74 -30.88 35.77 17.51
C MET A 74 -32.15 34.90 17.49
N ARG A 75 -32.02 33.67 17.00
CA ARG A 75 -33.12 32.69 16.87
C ARG A 75 -32.62 31.26 17.05
N GLU A 76 -33.51 30.43 17.59
CA GLU A 76 -33.30 29.00 17.67
C GLU A 76 -34.50 28.23 17.13
N ALA A 77 -34.25 27.03 16.60
CA ALA A 77 -35.29 26.10 16.16
C ALA A 77 -34.82 24.66 16.43
N ASN A 78 -35.64 23.91 17.16
CA ASN A 78 -35.39 22.49 17.37
C ASN A 78 -35.73 21.70 16.11
N MET A 79 -34.82 20.81 15.69
CA MET A 79 -35.02 19.96 14.54
C MET A 79 -35.46 18.53 14.93
N PRO A 80 -36.18 17.81 14.06
CA PRO A 80 -36.73 16.48 14.38
C PRO A 80 -35.67 15.41 14.74
N ASN A 81 -34.42 15.65 14.40
CA ASN A 81 -33.29 14.74 14.66
C ASN A 81 -32.53 15.04 15.97
N GLY A 82 -33.09 15.85 16.86
CA GLY A 82 -32.46 16.25 18.13
C GLY A 82 -31.38 17.32 18.00
N ARG A 83 -31.13 17.86 16.82
CA ARG A 83 -30.25 19.01 16.58
C ARG A 83 -30.96 20.33 16.87
N VAL A 84 -30.19 21.31 17.32
CA VAL A 84 -30.71 22.66 17.49
C VAL A 84 -30.09 23.55 16.42
N LYS A 85 -30.92 24.13 15.55
CA LYS A 85 -30.51 25.17 14.60
C LYS A 85 -30.62 26.52 15.28
N LEU A 86 -29.51 27.26 15.32
CA LEU A 86 -29.54 28.64 15.83
C LEU A 86 -29.03 29.63 14.77
N LEU A 87 -29.53 30.84 14.86
CA LEU A 87 -29.02 31.96 14.08
C LEU A 87 -28.15 32.81 15.01
N PHE A 88 -26.85 32.81 14.74
CA PHE A 88 -25.83 33.48 15.54
C PHE A 88 -25.37 34.77 14.87
N ASN A 89 -25.29 35.84 15.68
CA ASN A 89 -24.72 37.12 15.27
C ASN A 89 -23.37 37.30 15.95
N GLY A 90 -22.30 37.21 15.20
CA GLY A 90 -20.93 37.45 15.66
C GLY A 90 -20.69 38.94 15.92
N ILE A 91 -20.10 39.29 17.07
CA ILE A 91 -19.84 40.66 17.49
C ILE A 91 -18.34 40.98 17.45
N ALA A 92 -17.52 40.12 18.11
CA ALA A 92 -16.09 40.37 18.25
C ALA A 92 -15.27 39.06 18.20
N LYS A 93 -13.99 39.18 17.87
CA LYS A 93 -13.01 38.11 17.95
C LYS A 93 -12.52 37.99 19.39
N GLY A 94 -12.39 36.75 19.87
CA GLY A 94 -11.88 36.47 21.20
C GLY A 94 -10.95 35.29 21.27
N ARG A 95 -10.16 35.21 22.32
CA ARG A 95 -9.26 34.07 22.63
C ARG A 95 -9.56 33.48 23.98
N ILE A 96 -9.56 32.17 24.06
CA ILE A 96 -9.65 31.41 25.32
C ILE A 96 -8.28 31.48 26.01
N LEU A 97 -8.27 31.93 27.29
CA LEU A 97 -7.03 32.03 28.08
C LEU A 97 -6.60 30.72 28.70
N GLU A 98 -7.56 30.00 29.26
CA GLU A 98 -7.36 28.69 29.88
C GLU A 98 -8.35 27.70 29.28
N PRO A 99 -8.01 26.39 29.22
CA PRO A 99 -8.94 25.38 28.76
C PRO A 99 -10.30 25.50 29.44
N ALA A 100 -11.38 25.45 28.66
CA ALA A 100 -12.73 25.60 29.18
C ALA A 100 -13.02 24.57 30.27
N LYS A 101 -13.71 25.00 31.32
CA LYS A 101 -14.09 24.17 32.47
C LYS A 101 -15.58 23.86 32.41
N GLU A 102 -15.94 22.64 32.76
CA GLU A 102 -17.33 22.27 32.93
C GLU A 102 -17.84 22.86 34.24
N ASN A 103 -18.97 23.59 34.16
CA ASN A 103 -19.59 24.17 35.34
C ASN A 103 -20.58 23.20 36.01
N GLU A 104 -21.14 23.60 37.17
CA GLU A 104 -22.08 22.77 37.94
C GLU A 104 -23.36 22.37 37.17
N GLN A 105 -23.68 23.06 36.08
CA GLN A 105 -24.86 22.80 35.24
C GLN A 105 -24.53 21.88 34.05
N GLY A 106 -23.26 21.45 33.88
CA GLY A 106 -22.81 20.44 32.89
C GLY A 106 -22.68 21.02 31.48
N PHE A 107 -22.20 22.28 31.36
CA PHE A 107 -21.75 22.86 30.10
C PHE A 107 -20.41 23.56 30.28
N LEU A 108 -19.73 23.83 29.16
CA LEU A 108 -18.39 24.43 29.14
C LEU A 108 -18.46 25.96 29.26
N GLU A 109 -17.69 26.51 30.18
CA GLU A 109 -17.43 27.96 30.32
C GLU A 109 -15.94 28.23 30.06
N ALA A 110 -15.68 29.31 29.32
CA ALA A 110 -14.31 29.71 29.01
C ALA A 110 -14.09 31.17 29.42
N GLN A 111 -12.90 31.41 29.94
CA GLN A 111 -12.39 32.78 30.17
C GLN A 111 -11.90 33.34 28.85
N ILE A 112 -12.54 34.43 28.38
CA ILE A 112 -12.32 35.00 27.08
C ILE A 112 -11.70 36.37 27.20
N ILE A 113 -10.68 36.64 26.36
CA ILE A 113 -10.17 37.99 26.14
C ILE A 113 -10.50 38.41 24.71
N PRO A 114 -11.07 39.57 24.47
CA PRO A 114 -11.18 40.16 23.15
C PRO A 114 -9.77 40.35 22.55
N ILE A 115 -9.64 40.03 21.28
CA ILE A 115 -8.35 40.17 20.57
C ILE A 115 -8.30 41.56 19.94
N GLU A 116 -7.28 42.34 20.30
CA GLU A 116 -6.94 43.59 19.63
C GLU A 116 -5.95 43.32 18.48
N TYR A 117 -6.14 43.99 17.37
CA TYR A 117 -5.21 43.92 16.25
C TYR A 117 -4.01 44.86 16.49
N LEU A 118 -2.85 44.47 15.96
CA LEU A 118 -1.63 45.29 16.03
C LEU A 118 -1.83 46.62 15.25
N GLU A 119 -1.18 47.66 15.73
CA GLU A 119 -1.13 48.94 15.00
C GLU A 119 -0.50 48.72 13.61
N TYR A 120 -1.05 49.37 12.61
CA TYR A 120 -0.65 49.22 11.22
C TYR A 120 -0.50 50.59 10.52
N ASP A 121 0.34 50.64 9.49
CA ASP A 121 0.49 51.82 8.62
C ASP A 121 -0.75 51.91 7.69
N LYS A 122 -1.48 52.99 7.82
CA LYS A 122 -2.72 53.20 7.07
C LYS A 122 -2.52 53.28 5.55
N GLU A 123 -1.42 53.94 5.10
CA GLU A 123 -1.15 54.08 3.67
C GLU A 123 -0.78 52.74 3.04
N ASN A 124 0.04 51.93 3.70
CA ASN A 124 0.43 50.58 3.25
C ASN A 124 -0.77 49.65 3.23
N ILE A 125 -1.56 49.64 4.28
CA ILE A 125 -2.79 48.79 4.36
C ILE A 125 -3.81 49.15 3.28
N GLN A 126 -4.00 50.46 2.98
CA GLN A 126 -4.90 50.89 1.93
C GLN A 126 -4.49 50.36 0.55
N ALA A 127 -3.17 50.39 0.23
CA ALA A 127 -2.65 49.83 -1.01
C ALA A 127 -2.87 48.29 -1.09
N ILE A 128 -2.69 47.58 0.02
CA ILE A 128 -2.92 46.13 0.07
C ILE A 128 -4.41 45.78 -0.12
N ILE A 129 -5.31 46.57 0.49
CA ILE A 129 -6.76 46.42 0.32
C ILE A 129 -7.18 46.61 -1.15
N GLU A 130 -6.63 47.61 -1.83
CA GLU A 130 -6.95 47.84 -3.24
C GLU A 130 -6.54 46.65 -4.11
N VAL A 131 -5.32 46.13 -3.90
CA VAL A 131 -4.84 44.91 -4.59
C VAL A 131 -5.74 43.71 -4.26
N LEU A 132 -6.11 43.54 -3.00
CA LEU A 132 -6.96 42.44 -2.58
C LEU A 132 -8.34 42.52 -3.24
N LYS A 133 -8.97 43.71 -3.24
CA LYS A 133 -10.27 43.97 -3.91
C LYS A 133 -10.17 43.66 -5.41
N GLU A 134 -9.11 44.07 -6.11
CA GLU A 134 -8.87 43.72 -7.53
C GLU A 134 -8.81 42.23 -7.77
N LYS A 135 -8.07 41.48 -6.91
CA LYS A 135 -7.98 40.01 -7.04
C LYS A 135 -9.30 39.32 -6.74
N VAL A 136 -10.08 39.79 -5.77
CA VAL A 136 -11.42 39.27 -5.48
C VAL A 136 -12.37 39.51 -6.67
N ILE A 137 -12.35 40.69 -7.31
CA ILE A 137 -13.14 40.96 -8.52
C ILE A 137 -12.71 40.00 -9.65
N THR A 138 -11.40 39.73 -9.79
CA THR A 138 -10.89 38.77 -10.77
C THR A 138 -11.42 37.35 -10.51
N LEU A 139 -11.48 36.93 -9.25
CA LEU A 139 -12.04 35.64 -8.86
C LEU A 139 -13.56 35.60 -9.08
N ALA A 140 -14.28 36.67 -8.75
CA ALA A 140 -15.73 36.78 -8.97
C ALA A 140 -16.13 36.62 -10.45
N ASN A 141 -15.30 37.08 -11.39
CA ASN A 141 -15.55 36.91 -12.83
C ASN A 141 -15.45 35.45 -13.32
N VAL A 142 -14.82 34.57 -12.56
CA VAL A 142 -14.60 33.15 -12.94
C VAL A 142 -15.34 32.18 -12.02
N SER A 143 -15.82 32.63 -10.87
CA SER A 143 -16.44 31.84 -9.82
C SER A 143 -17.70 32.51 -9.28
N SER A 144 -18.63 31.73 -8.73
CA SER A 144 -19.83 32.24 -8.04
C SER A 144 -19.66 32.45 -6.53
N LEU A 145 -18.44 32.40 -6.02
CA LEU A 145 -18.15 32.54 -4.60
C LEU A 145 -18.44 33.96 -4.06
N PHE A 146 -18.37 34.98 -4.90
CA PHE A 146 -18.59 36.36 -4.54
C PHE A 146 -19.81 36.92 -5.29
N PRO A 147 -21.00 36.84 -4.71
CA PRO A 147 -22.20 37.44 -5.30
C PRO A 147 -22.11 39.00 -5.30
N PRO A 148 -22.84 39.68 -6.20
CA PRO A 148 -22.77 41.14 -6.35
C PRO A 148 -22.99 41.92 -5.05
N ASP A 149 -23.87 41.44 -4.18
CA ASP A 149 -24.16 42.09 -2.88
C ASP A 149 -22.95 42.04 -1.94
N LEU A 150 -22.15 40.93 -1.97
CA LEU A 150 -20.96 40.82 -1.17
C LEU A 150 -19.82 41.70 -1.73
N ILE A 151 -19.69 41.81 -3.05
CA ILE A 151 -18.71 42.72 -3.69
C ILE A 151 -19.02 44.17 -3.27
N LYS A 152 -20.28 44.57 -3.32
CA LYS A 152 -20.69 45.90 -2.88
C LYS A 152 -20.40 46.10 -1.39
N ALA A 153 -20.66 45.11 -0.53
CA ALA A 153 -20.31 45.19 0.89
C ALA A 153 -18.81 45.33 1.15
N LEU A 154 -17.96 44.77 0.28
CA LEU A 154 -16.53 44.95 0.33
C LEU A 154 -16.07 46.33 -0.15
N GLU A 155 -16.74 46.90 -1.15
CA GLU A 155 -16.46 48.26 -1.66
C GLU A 155 -16.85 49.33 -0.65
N ASP A 156 -18.00 49.16 0.02
CA ASP A 156 -18.55 50.11 1.02
C ASP A 156 -17.83 50.03 2.39
N ASN A 157 -16.81 49.18 2.55
CA ASN A 157 -16.15 48.96 3.83
C ASN A 157 -14.72 49.41 3.83
N ASP A 158 -14.32 50.19 4.87
CA ASP A 158 -12.96 50.74 5.03
C ASP A 158 -12.15 50.03 6.13
N ASP A 159 -12.79 49.17 6.94
CA ASP A 159 -12.07 48.41 7.98
C ASP A 159 -11.36 47.17 7.38
N PRO A 160 -10.01 47.17 7.41
CA PRO A 160 -9.21 46.07 6.82
C PRO A 160 -9.50 44.72 7.42
N ASN A 161 -9.78 44.61 8.70
CA ASN A 161 -10.05 43.35 9.36
C ASN A 161 -11.43 42.79 9.02
N ARG A 162 -12.44 43.70 8.89
CA ARG A 162 -13.76 43.29 8.43
C ARG A 162 -13.76 42.86 6.97
N ILE A 163 -13.00 43.53 6.11
CA ILE A 163 -12.79 43.11 4.72
C ILE A 163 -12.15 41.70 4.68
N ALA A 164 -11.13 41.45 5.50
CA ALA A 164 -10.48 40.16 5.58
C ALA A 164 -11.46 39.05 6.03
N ASP A 165 -12.29 39.33 7.03
CA ASP A 165 -13.29 38.37 7.54
C ASP A 165 -14.37 38.04 6.50
N LEU A 166 -14.88 39.04 5.78
CA LEU A 166 -15.86 38.83 4.72
C LEU A 166 -15.33 37.97 3.56
N ILE A 167 -14.08 38.24 3.16
CA ILE A 167 -13.43 37.46 2.08
C ILE A 167 -13.15 36.03 2.53
N ALA A 168 -12.61 35.86 3.74
CA ALA A 168 -12.30 34.55 4.29
C ALA A 168 -13.56 33.67 4.42
N ALA A 169 -14.68 34.28 4.84
CA ALA A 169 -15.95 33.58 4.94
C ALA A 169 -16.50 33.14 3.57
N ALA A 170 -16.32 33.95 2.53
CA ALA A 170 -16.77 33.62 1.17
C ALA A 170 -15.95 32.51 0.51
N LEU A 171 -14.66 32.36 0.87
CA LEU A 171 -13.73 31.39 0.31
C LEU A 171 -13.97 29.95 0.83
N HIS A 172 -14.76 29.76 1.88
CA HIS A 172 -15.04 28.45 2.49
C HIS A 172 -13.75 27.65 2.76
N LEU A 173 -12.78 28.28 3.43
CA LEU A 173 -11.48 27.72 3.71
C LEU A 173 -11.57 26.47 4.60
N LYS A 174 -10.57 25.57 4.47
CA LYS A 174 -10.41 24.46 5.42
C LYS A 174 -10.17 25.02 6.83
N LYS A 175 -10.65 24.33 7.87
CA LYS A 175 -10.60 24.78 9.26
C LYS A 175 -9.21 25.24 9.72
N ASP A 176 -8.16 24.50 9.40
CA ASP A 176 -6.78 24.86 9.76
C ASP A 176 -6.31 26.14 9.06
N GLN A 177 -6.68 26.34 7.80
CA GLN A 177 -6.38 27.55 7.03
C GLN A 177 -7.18 28.75 7.53
N ALA A 178 -8.48 28.53 7.78
CA ALA A 178 -9.36 29.55 8.34
C ALA A 178 -8.86 29.98 9.73
N TYR A 179 -8.43 29.03 10.57
CA TYR A 179 -7.87 29.30 11.88
C TYR A 179 -6.57 30.08 11.81
N SER A 180 -5.59 29.64 10.98
CA SER A 180 -4.29 30.33 10.87
C SER A 180 -4.45 31.78 10.44
N LEU A 181 -5.35 32.02 9.49
CA LEU A 181 -5.69 33.36 9.03
C LEU A 181 -6.41 34.18 10.11
N PHE A 182 -7.40 33.56 10.78
CA PHE A 182 -8.23 34.23 11.78
C PHE A 182 -7.44 34.50 13.07
N ALA A 183 -6.57 33.58 13.50
CA ALA A 183 -5.76 33.75 14.71
C ALA A 183 -4.68 34.82 14.58
N ASN A 184 -4.27 35.16 13.36
CA ASN A 184 -3.25 36.19 13.12
C ASN A 184 -3.80 37.59 13.49
N ASN A 185 -3.04 38.31 14.33
CA ASN A 185 -3.38 39.68 14.78
C ASN A 185 -2.67 40.76 13.97
N ASN A 186 -1.72 40.40 13.11
CA ASN A 186 -1.07 41.33 12.20
C ASN A 186 -1.97 41.54 10.96
N THR A 187 -2.62 42.69 10.87
CA THR A 187 -3.56 43.05 9.80
C THR A 187 -2.91 42.99 8.41
N GLU A 188 -1.67 43.49 8.27
CA GLU A 188 -0.93 43.48 7.01
C GLU A 188 -0.68 42.04 6.54
N GLN A 189 -0.10 41.21 7.38
CA GLN A 189 0.21 39.80 7.02
C GLN A 189 -1.07 39.03 6.69
N ARG A 190 -2.13 39.28 7.42
CA ARG A 190 -3.42 38.64 7.21
C ARG A 190 -4.03 38.95 5.84
N LEU A 191 -3.89 40.21 5.38
CA LEU A 191 -4.35 40.65 4.06
C LEU A 191 -3.47 40.08 2.94
N LEU A 192 -2.15 39.97 3.15
CA LEU A 192 -1.22 39.37 2.20
C LEU A 192 -1.48 37.87 2.04
N ASP A 193 -1.66 37.14 3.14
CA ASP A 193 -2.01 35.71 3.11
C ASP A 193 -3.34 35.48 2.35
N LEU A 194 -4.31 36.40 2.50
CA LEU A 194 -5.57 36.37 1.74
C LEU A 194 -5.37 36.59 0.24
N ILE A 195 -4.49 37.52 -0.15
CA ILE A 195 -4.16 37.72 -1.57
C ILE A 195 -3.65 36.44 -2.20
N ASP A 196 -2.74 35.75 -1.52
CA ASP A 196 -2.17 34.48 -2.01
C ASP A 196 -3.25 33.41 -2.17
N ILE A 197 -4.12 33.26 -1.17
CA ILE A 197 -5.25 32.32 -1.22
C ILE A 197 -6.20 32.64 -2.40
N VAL A 198 -6.57 33.92 -2.59
CA VAL A 198 -7.45 34.36 -3.68
C VAL A 198 -6.81 34.10 -5.06
N ILE A 199 -5.51 34.30 -5.19
CA ILE A 199 -4.76 34.02 -6.43
C ILE A 199 -4.77 32.52 -6.73
N GLU A 200 -4.52 31.67 -5.73
CA GLU A 200 -4.53 30.21 -5.87
C GLU A 200 -5.93 29.70 -6.25
N GLU A 201 -6.96 30.17 -5.57
CA GLU A 201 -8.35 29.82 -5.89
C GLU A 201 -8.74 30.30 -7.31
N THR A 202 -8.29 31.49 -7.72
CA THR A 202 -8.52 32.01 -9.09
C THR A 202 -7.91 31.09 -10.15
N LYS A 203 -6.69 30.57 -9.92
CA LYS A 203 -6.05 29.59 -10.82
C LYS A 203 -6.86 28.30 -10.90
N THR A 204 -7.29 27.79 -9.74
CA THR A 204 -8.08 26.56 -9.62
C THR A 204 -9.41 26.66 -10.35
N GLN A 205 -10.13 27.76 -10.16
CA GLN A 205 -11.43 28.01 -10.82
C GLN A 205 -11.29 28.21 -12.34
N LYS A 206 -10.22 28.89 -12.80
CA LYS A 206 -9.93 29.01 -14.24
C LYS A 206 -9.67 27.62 -14.88
N LEU A 207 -8.87 26.78 -14.22
CA LEU A 207 -8.56 25.44 -14.69
C LEU A 207 -9.83 24.56 -14.74
N GLN A 208 -10.67 24.64 -13.72
CA GLN A 208 -11.98 23.94 -13.70
C GLN A 208 -12.91 24.40 -14.82
N LYS A 209 -12.93 25.71 -15.11
CA LYS A 209 -13.74 26.29 -16.19
C LYS A 209 -13.24 25.84 -17.57
N GLU A 210 -11.91 25.80 -17.76
CA GLU A 210 -11.30 25.25 -18.98
C GLU A 210 -11.60 23.77 -19.18
N ILE A 211 -11.51 22.97 -18.11
CA ILE A 211 -11.86 21.55 -18.16
C ILE A 211 -13.36 21.39 -18.48
N LYS A 212 -14.24 22.13 -17.81
CA LYS A 212 -15.69 22.13 -18.09
C LYS A 212 -15.98 22.56 -19.52
N SER A 213 -15.30 23.58 -20.06
CA SER A 213 -15.52 24.03 -21.43
C SER A 213 -15.04 22.99 -22.46
N LYS A 214 -13.89 22.33 -22.21
CA LYS A 214 -13.40 21.22 -23.06
C LYS A 214 -14.33 20.01 -22.99
N VAL A 215 -14.90 19.72 -21.81
CA VAL A 215 -15.90 18.66 -21.65
C VAL A 215 -17.21 19.06 -22.36
N HIS A 216 -17.62 20.33 -22.27
CA HIS A 216 -18.84 20.82 -22.93
C HIS A 216 -18.68 20.84 -24.45
N GLN A 217 -17.52 21.23 -25.00
CA GLN A 217 -17.20 21.13 -26.42
C GLN A 217 -17.19 19.68 -26.92
N LYS A 218 -16.63 18.75 -26.11
CA LYS A 218 -16.74 17.32 -26.44
C LYS A 218 -18.17 16.82 -26.34
N MET A 219 -18.95 17.28 -25.36
CA MET A 219 -20.37 16.94 -25.26
C MET A 219 -21.19 17.56 -26.41
N GLU A 220 -20.93 18.80 -26.82
CA GLU A 220 -21.59 19.40 -27.99
C GLU A 220 -21.24 18.68 -29.31
N GLN A 221 -19.97 18.27 -29.49
CA GLN A 221 -19.59 17.40 -30.60
C GLN A 221 -20.31 16.05 -30.53
N THR A 222 -20.33 15.43 -29.33
CA THR A 222 -21.05 14.16 -29.12
C THR A 222 -22.57 14.35 -29.25
N ASN A 223 -23.13 15.47 -28.79
CA ASN A 223 -24.55 15.80 -28.99
C ASN A 223 -24.88 16.13 -30.43
N LYS A 224 -23.97 16.78 -31.16
CA LYS A 224 -24.14 17.02 -32.61
C LYS A 224 -24.03 15.72 -33.42
N GLU A 225 -23.14 14.83 -33.06
CA GLU A 225 -23.09 13.46 -33.57
C GLU A 225 -24.32 12.65 -33.14
N TYR A 226 -24.78 12.84 -31.88
CA TYR A 226 -26.00 12.20 -31.40
C TYR A 226 -27.24 12.76 -32.13
N PHE A 227 -27.34 14.09 -32.36
CA PHE A 227 -28.44 14.71 -33.05
C PHE A 227 -28.46 14.33 -34.53
N LEU A 228 -27.28 14.23 -35.19
CA LEU A 228 -27.16 13.70 -36.55
C LEU A 228 -27.46 12.19 -36.62
N LYS A 229 -27.05 11.45 -35.56
CA LYS A 229 -27.47 10.04 -35.42
C LYS A 229 -28.96 9.92 -35.14
N GLU A 230 -29.57 10.85 -34.40
CA GLU A 230 -31.00 10.84 -34.09
C GLU A 230 -31.82 11.27 -35.32
N GLN A 231 -31.34 12.23 -36.12
CA GLN A 231 -31.92 12.54 -37.44
C GLN A 231 -31.76 11.37 -38.44
N LEU A 232 -30.58 10.72 -38.44
CA LEU A 232 -30.38 9.46 -39.19
C LEU A 232 -31.32 8.37 -38.68
N LYS A 233 -31.54 8.26 -37.36
CA LYS A 233 -32.47 7.32 -36.75
C LYS A 233 -33.93 7.65 -37.07
N GLN A 234 -34.33 8.95 -37.11
CA GLN A 234 -35.67 9.34 -37.55
C GLN A 234 -35.89 9.05 -39.01
N ILE A 235 -34.89 9.34 -39.84
CA ILE A 235 -34.91 8.99 -41.29
C ILE A 235 -34.88 7.46 -41.46
N GLN A 236 -34.15 6.74 -40.63
CA GLN A 236 -34.15 5.27 -40.59
C GLN A 236 -35.48 4.71 -40.04
N LYS A 237 -36.15 5.40 -39.08
CA LYS A 237 -37.48 5.04 -38.58
C LYS A 237 -38.55 5.19 -39.68
N GLU A 238 -38.46 6.24 -40.49
CA GLU A 238 -39.34 6.40 -41.66
C GLU A 238 -39.00 5.40 -42.77
N LEU A 239 -37.79 4.82 -42.77
CA LEU A 239 -37.33 3.80 -43.72
C LEU A 239 -37.46 2.35 -43.21
N GLY A 240 -38.04 2.09 -42.01
CA GLY A 240 -38.39 0.76 -41.53
C GLY A 240 -37.45 0.10 -40.51
N THR A 241 -36.94 0.86 -39.52
CA THR A 241 -36.01 0.39 -38.45
C THR A 241 -36.67 -0.51 -37.37
N ASP A 242 -37.91 -0.82 -37.39
CA ASP A 242 -38.48 -1.94 -36.62
C ASP A 242 -37.83 -3.28 -36.96
N LYS A 243 -37.29 -3.43 -38.20
CA LYS A 243 -36.57 -4.63 -38.60
C LYS A 243 -35.28 -4.88 -37.85
N GLN A 244 -34.48 -3.84 -37.52
CA GLN A 244 -33.18 -4.01 -36.89
C GLN A 244 -33.35 -4.45 -35.42
N ARG A 245 -34.31 -3.90 -34.70
CA ARG A 245 -34.66 -4.31 -33.35
C ARG A 245 -35.20 -5.73 -33.30
N ASP A 246 -36.03 -6.10 -34.24
CA ASP A 246 -36.54 -7.47 -34.34
C ASP A 246 -35.40 -8.46 -34.69
N GLU A 247 -34.44 -8.02 -35.50
CA GLU A 247 -33.22 -8.78 -35.82
C GLU A 247 -32.36 -8.97 -34.57
N ASP A 248 -32.13 -7.91 -33.77
CA ASP A 248 -31.36 -7.98 -32.50
C ASP A 248 -32.05 -8.89 -31.48
N LEU A 249 -33.34 -8.75 -31.28
CA LEU A 249 -34.13 -9.63 -30.43
C LEU A 249 -34.06 -11.09 -30.86
N ASN A 250 -34.18 -11.36 -32.18
CA ASN A 250 -34.03 -12.68 -32.74
C ASN A 250 -32.63 -13.26 -32.53
N GLN A 251 -31.59 -12.42 -32.67
CA GLN A 251 -30.21 -12.83 -32.33
C GLN A 251 -30.06 -13.21 -30.86
N TYR A 252 -30.64 -12.43 -29.94
CA TYR A 252 -30.58 -12.76 -28.51
C TYR A 252 -31.31 -14.09 -28.20
N TYR A 253 -32.46 -14.33 -28.78
CA TYR A 253 -33.15 -15.63 -28.61
C TYR A 253 -32.37 -16.79 -29.22
N GLN A 254 -31.77 -16.62 -30.40
CA GLN A 254 -30.92 -17.65 -31.01
C GLN A 254 -29.69 -17.96 -30.15
N LYS A 255 -28.99 -16.94 -29.68
CA LYS A 255 -27.87 -17.12 -28.75
C LYS A 255 -28.33 -17.84 -27.47
N LEU A 256 -29.43 -17.42 -26.86
CA LEU A 256 -29.96 -18.05 -25.65
C LEU A 256 -30.29 -19.53 -25.85
N GLU A 257 -30.96 -19.87 -26.94
CA GLU A 257 -31.29 -21.29 -27.27
C GLU A 257 -30.02 -22.12 -27.53
N SER A 258 -28.98 -21.52 -28.14
CA SER A 258 -27.70 -22.21 -28.37
C SER A 258 -26.98 -22.58 -27.06
N VAL A 259 -27.09 -21.76 -26.03
CA VAL A 259 -26.46 -22.01 -24.72
C VAL A 259 -27.37 -22.77 -23.74
N LYS A 260 -28.64 -22.96 -24.05
CA LYS A 260 -29.66 -23.65 -23.24
C LYS A 260 -29.21 -25.01 -22.65
N PRO A 261 -28.54 -25.91 -23.39
CA PRO A 261 -28.09 -27.19 -22.85
C PRO A 261 -27.11 -27.07 -21.68
N PHE A 262 -26.47 -25.92 -21.53
CA PHE A 262 -25.42 -25.63 -20.55
C PHE A 262 -25.88 -24.74 -19.41
N LEU A 263 -27.11 -24.18 -19.52
CA LEU A 263 -27.70 -23.31 -18.52
C LEU A 263 -28.56 -24.14 -17.54
N LYS A 264 -28.54 -23.73 -16.26
CA LYS A 264 -29.56 -24.16 -15.33
C LYS A 264 -30.92 -23.55 -15.73
N GLU A 265 -32.02 -24.25 -15.42
CA GLU A 265 -33.37 -23.79 -15.78
C GLU A 265 -33.69 -22.38 -15.23
N GLU A 266 -33.20 -22.06 -14.03
CA GLU A 266 -33.32 -20.73 -13.40
C GLU A 266 -32.69 -19.64 -14.27
N ALA A 267 -31.44 -19.83 -14.72
CA ALA A 267 -30.72 -18.90 -15.55
C ALA A 267 -31.38 -18.68 -16.91
N PHE A 268 -31.82 -19.76 -17.56
CA PHE A 268 -32.52 -19.68 -18.83
C PHE A 268 -33.83 -18.88 -18.70
N LYS A 269 -34.65 -19.18 -17.67
CA LYS A 269 -35.88 -18.44 -17.38
C LYS A 269 -35.63 -16.95 -17.11
N GLU A 270 -34.59 -16.63 -16.33
CA GLU A 270 -34.28 -15.23 -16.01
C GLU A 270 -33.83 -14.45 -17.25
N ILE A 271 -32.91 -14.99 -18.05
CA ILE A 271 -32.43 -14.29 -19.28
C ILE A 271 -33.59 -14.14 -20.26
N LYS A 272 -34.37 -15.20 -20.51
CA LYS A 272 -35.55 -15.16 -21.39
C LYS A 272 -36.54 -14.10 -20.94
N LYS A 273 -36.87 -14.04 -19.62
CA LYS A 273 -37.76 -13.05 -19.03
C LYS A 273 -37.26 -11.63 -19.31
N GLN A 274 -35.95 -11.36 -19.27
CA GLN A 274 -35.41 -10.03 -19.53
C GLN A 274 -35.45 -9.72 -21.04
N ILE A 275 -35.25 -10.68 -21.95
CA ILE A 275 -35.45 -10.50 -23.38
C ILE A 275 -36.93 -10.22 -23.68
N ASP A 276 -37.86 -10.97 -23.08
CA ASP A 276 -39.30 -10.76 -23.22
C ASP A 276 -39.73 -9.36 -22.67
N ARG A 277 -39.02 -8.87 -21.63
CA ARG A 277 -39.24 -7.52 -21.10
C ARG A 277 -38.70 -6.46 -22.05
N LEU A 278 -37.50 -6.66 -22.61
CA LEU A 278 -36.90 -5.77 -23.59
C LEU A 278 -37.80 -5.60 -24.84
N SER A 279 -38.41 -6.70 -25.31
CA SER A 279 -39.33 -6.67 -26.48
C SER A 279 -40.54 -5.76 -26.23
N ARG A 280 -41.00 -5.62 -24.95
CA ARG A 280 -42.16 -4.82 -24.55
C ARG A 280 -41.81 -3.40 -24.10
N THR A 281 -40.53 -3.10 -23.86
CA THR A 281 -40.06 -1.80 -23.34
C THR A 281 -39.83 -0.87 -24.55
N HIS A 282 -40.19 0.40 -24.43
CA HIS A 282 -39.98 1.39 -25.46
C HIS A 282 -38.47 1.59 -25.74
N ALA A 283 -38.07 1.70 -27.00
CA ALA A 283 -36.68 1.76 -27.42
C ALA A 283 -35.89 2.90 -26.77
N ASP A 284 -36.53 4.06 -26.60
CA ASP A 284 -35.88 5.27 -26.10
C ASP A 284 -35.91 5.40 -24.57
N SER A 285 -36.33 4.37 -23.85
CA SER A 285 -36.34 4.40 -22.40
C SER A 285 -34.94 4.03 -21.81
N SER A 286 -34.53 4.67 -20.72
CA SER A 286 -33.32 4.31 -19.98
C SER A 286 -33.33 2.84 -19.52
N ASP A 287 -34.51 2.29 -19.28
CA ASP A 287 -34.72 0.89 -18.94
C ASP A 287 -34.33 -0.03 -20.11
N SER A 288 -34.59 0.37 -21.38
CA SER A 288 -34.24 -0.43 -22.57
C SER A 288 -32.72 -0.62 -22.64
N THR A 289 -31.94 0.45 -22.50
CA THR A 289 -30.47 0.38 -22.51
C THR A 289 -29.93 -0.49 -21.38
N THR A 290 -30.51 -0.37 -20.18
CA THR A 290 -30.08 -1.18 -19.02
C THR A 290 -30.38 -2.67 -19.23
N LEU A 291 -31.56 -2.99 -19.80
CA LEU A 291 -31.94 -4.37 -20.12
C LEU A 291 -31.07 -4.95 -21.23
N GLN A 292 -30.79 -4.17 -22.27
CA GLN A 292 -29.92 -4.57 -23.38
C GLN A 292 -28.50 -4.87 -22.89
N ASN A 293 -27.88 -3.97 -22.15
CA ASN A 293 -26.56 -4.19 -21.54
C ASN A 293 -26.52 -5.45 -20.66
N TYR A 294 -27.57 -5.70 -19.89
CA TYR A 294 -27.68 -6.92 -19.09
C TYR A 294 -27.74 -8.18 -19.95
N ILE A 295 -28.60 -8.19 -20.96
CA ILE A 295 -28.79 -9.35 -21.85
C ILE A 295 -27.49 -9.65 -22.60
N GLU A 296 -26.85 -8.63 -23.18
CA GLU A 296 -25.56 -8.76 -23.85
C GLU A 296 -24.49 -9.31 -22.93
N THR A 297 -24.34 -8.72 -21.74
CA THR A 297 -23.37 -9.18 -20.73
C THR A 297 -23.63 -10.64 -20.32
N MET A 298 -24.89 -11.04 -20.13
CA MET A 298 -25.19 -12.42 -19.72
C MET A 298 -25.01 -13.42 -20.89
N LEU A 299 -25.27 -13.02 -22.13
CA LEU A 299 -25.02 -13.84 -23.30
C LEU A 299 -23.54 -13.90 -23.71
N ASP A 300 -22.72 -12.98 -23.20
CA ASP A 300 -21.25 -13.00 -23.37
C ASP A 300 -20.56 -13.92 -22.37
N VAL A 301 -21.26 -14.35 -21.29
CA VAL A 301 -20.75 -15.41 -20.41
C VAL A 301 -20.61 -16.70 -21.22
N PRO A 302 -19.43 -17.32 -21.27
CA PRO A 302 -19.11 -18.39 -22.21
C PRO A 302 -19.70 -19.75 -21.77
N PHE A 303 -21.01 -19.81 -21.54
CA PHE A 303 -21.69 -21.04 -21.13
C PHE A 303 -21.43 -22.18 -22.12
N GLY A 304 -21.03 -23.33 -21.57
CA GLY A 304 -20.73 -24.52 -22.38
C GLY A 304 -19.38 -24.50 -23.08
N GLN A 305 -18.67 -23.38 -23.09
CA GLN A 305 -17.34 -23.29 -23.68
C GLN A 305 -16.27 -23.64 -22.66
N TYR A 306 -15.62 -24.76 -22.83
CA TYR A 306 -14.52 -25.21 -21.96
C TYR A 306 -13.21 -25.29 -22.73
N GLY A 307 -12.09 -24.96 -22.08
CA GLY A 307 -10.76 -25.25 -22.57
C GLY A 307 -10.45 -26.75 -22.56
N LYS A 308 -9.26 -27.14 -23.00
CA LYS A 308 -8.84 -28.55 -22.98
C LYS A 308 -9.04 -29.17 -21.61
N LYS A 309 -9.60 -30.39 -21.58
CA LYS A 309 -9.87 -31.12 -20.33
C LYS A 309 -8.76 -32.08 -19.92
N ALA A 310 -7.90 -32.50 -20.86
CA ALA A 310 -6.86 -33.48 -20.56
C ALA A 310 -5.67 -32.80 -19.89
N LEU A 311 -5.44 -33.11 -18.62
CA LEU A 311 -4.24 -32.73 -17.89
C LEU A 311 -3.11 -33.70 -18.26
N ASP A 312 -1.95 -33.17 -18.65
CA ASP A 312 -0.70 -33.93 -18.87
C ASP A 312 0.37 -33.45 -17.91
N ILE A 313 0.70 -34.30 -16.94
CA ILE A 313 1.70 -33.99 -15.90
C ILE A 313 3.09 -33.74 -16.52
N LYS A 314 3.44 -34.47 -17.60
CA LYS A 314 4.73 -34.30 -18.26
C LYS A 314 4.86 -32.88 -18.81
N HIS A 315 3.81 -32.42 -19.49
CA HIS A 315 3.78 -31.08 -20.07
C HIS A 315 3.79 -29.99 -18.97
N VAL A 316 3.09 -30.22 -17.84
CA VAL A 316 3.15 -29.29 -16.68
C VAL A 316 4.57 -29.17 -16.15
N ARG A 317 5.29 -30.28 -15.98
CA ARG A 317 6.67 -30.29 -15.51
C ARG A 317 7.60 -29.55 -16.50
N GLU A 318 7.53 -29.90 -17.77
CA GLU A 318 8.35 -29.28 -18.82
C GLU A 318 8.12 -27.77 -18.92
N GLN A 319 6.86 -27.30 -18.85
CA GLN A 319 6.54 -25.89 -18.91
C GLN A 319 7.04 -25.12 -17.69
N LEU A 320 6.90 -25.71 -16.48
CA LEU A 320 7.44 -25.11 -15.25
C LEU A 320 8.97 -25.01 -15.28
N ASP A 321 9.65 -26.03 -15.82
CA ASP A 321 11.12 -26.03 -15.93
C ASP A 321 11.60 -25.05 -16.99
N LYS A 322 10.84 -24.86 -18.06
CA LYS A 322 11.13 -23.88 -19.11
C LYS A 322 10.98 -22.45 -18.65
N ASP A 323 9.93 -22.15 -17.87
CA ASP A 323 9.58 -20.78 -17.49
C ASP A 323 10.27 -20.31 -16.19
N HIS A 324 10.77 -21.23 -15.36
CA HIS A 324 11.33 -20.91 -14.05
C HIS A 324 12.65 -21.63 -13.78
N TYR A 325 13.63 -20.88 -13.34
CA TYR A 325 14.88 -21.43 -12.83
C TYR A 325 14.70 -21.84 -11.36
N SER A 326 15.37 -22.90 -10.92
CA SER A 326 15.27 -23.38 -9.53
C SER A 326 13.84 -23.72 -9.09
N LEU A 327 13.44 -23.39 -7.88
CA LEU A 327 12.10 -23.61 -7.29
C LEU A 327 11.66 -25.09 -7.28
N LYS A 328 12.60 -26.02 -6.97
CA LYS A 328 12.34 -27.48 -7.04
C LYS A 328 11.11 -27.88 -6.23
N ARG A 329 11.05 -27.56 -4.92
CA ARG A 329 9.92 -27.91 -4.05
C ARG A 329 8.57 -27.32 -4.52
N PRO A 330 8.44 -26.00 -4.85
CA PRO A 330 7.20 -25.47 -5.42
C PRO A 330 6.76 -26.22 -6.67
N LYS A 331 7.69 -26.52 -7.60
CA LYS A 331 7.38 -27.25 -8.83
C LYS A 331 6.88 -28.68 -8.55
N GLU A 332 7.54 -29.40 -7.64
CA GLU A 332 7.14 -30.75 -7.25
C GLU A 332 5.72 -30.74 -6.63
N ARG A 333 5.42 -29.81 -5.72
CA ARG A 333 4.10 -29.68 -5.13
C ARG A 333 3.02 -29.37 -6.16
N ILE A 334 3.30 -28.49 -7.12
CA ILE A 334 2.38 -28.20 -8.23
C ILE A 334 2.13 -29.47 -9.06
N VAL A 335 3.19 -30.22 -9.37
CA VAL A 335 3.09 -31.48 -10.14
C VAL A 335 2.28 -32.54 -9.37
N GLU A 336 2.50 -32.71 -8.05
CA GLU A 336 1.72 -33.60 -7.19
C GLU A 336 0.23 -33.24 -7.18
N TYR A 337 -0.08 -31.94 -7.06
CA TYR A 337 -1.46 -31.45 -7.11
C TYR A 337 -2.15 -31.80 -8.44
N PHE A 338 -1.52 -31.53 -9.58
CA PHE A 338 -2.07 -31.85 -10.89
C PHE A 338 -2.11 -33.36 -11.17
N ALA A 339 -1.16 -34.12 -10.61
CA ALA A 339 -1.19 -35.59 -10.66
C ALA A 339 -2.43 -36.17 -9.99
N THR A 340 -2.76 -35.63 -8.83
CA THR A 340 -3.99 -36.03 -8.10
C THR A 340 -5.25 -35.68 -8.91
N MET A 341 -5.31 -34.47 -9.49
CA MET A 341 -6.43 -34.08 -10.36
C MET A 341 -6.55 -34.97 -11.60
N GLN A 342 -5.46 -35.27 -12.27
CA GLN A 342 -5.43 -36.17 -13.44
C GLN A 342 -5.92 -37.59 -13.07
N LEU A 343 -5.47 -38.10 -11.94
CA LEU A 343 -5.86 -39.43 -11.46
C LEU A 343 -7.36 -39.49 -11.16
N LEU A 344 -7.91 -38.45 -10.55
CA LEU A 344 -9.35 -38.33 -10.28
C LEU A 344 -10.14 -38.27 -11.59
N GLU A 345 -9.74 -37.46 -12.56
CA GLU A 345 -10.38 -37.42 -13.88
C GLU A 345 -10.37 -38.79 -14.60
N MET A 346 -9.22 -39.49 -14.54
CA MET A 346 -9.11 -40.85 -15.14
C MET A 346 -10.03 -41.87 -14.47
N ARG A 347 -10.17 -41.84 -13.15
CA ARG A 347 -11.02 -42.76 -12.41
C ARG A 347 -12.50 -42.44 -12.60
N HIS A 348 -12.91 -41.18 -12.67
CA HIS A 348 -14.29 -40.77 -12.91
C HIS A 348 -14.76 -41.11 -14.32
N LYS A 349 -13.87 -41.12 -15.34
CA LYS A 349 -14.22 -41.62 -16.69
C LYS A 349 -14.55 -43.12 -16.74
N LYS A 350 -14.05 -43.93 -15.79
CA LYS A 350 -14.28 -45.39 -15.73
C LYS A 350 -15.53 -45.78 -14.95
N LYS A 351 -16.07 -44.91 -14.10
CA LYS A 351 -17.30 -45.18 -13.33
C LYS A 351 -18.37 -44.17 -13.79
N GLN A 352 -19.42 -44.65 -14.41
CA GLN A 352 -20.64 -43.88 -14.76
C GLN A 352 -21.47 -43.46 -13.54
N GLU A 353 -20.89 -43.42 -12.34
CA GLU A 353 -21.56 -43.05 -11.09
C GLU A 353 -21.49 -41.57 -10.82
N LYS A 354 -22.58 -41.07 -10.19
CA LYS A 354 -22.78 -39.66 -9.78
C LYS A 354 -21.47 -38.95 -9.37
N LYS A 355 -21.25 -37.86 -10.02
CA LYS A 355 -20.13 -36.90 -9.80
C LYS A 355 -19.97 -36.54 -8.31
N ASP A 356 -19.23 -37.33 -7.55
CA ASP A 356 -18.52 -36.78 -6.42
C ASP A 356 -17.38 -35.95 -7.01
N LYS A 357 -17.64 -34.66 -7.16
CA LYS A 357 -16.67 -33.70 -7.65
C LYS A 357 -15.51 -33.71 -6.65
N ALA A 358 -14.31 -33.94 -7.14
CA ALA A 358 -13.09 -33.80 -6.35
C ALA A 358 -13.15 -32.48 -5.59
N LYS A 359 -13.04 -32.54 -4.28
CA LYS A 359 -12.89 -31.35 -3.43
C LYS A 359 -11.54 -30.72 -3.85
N GLY A 360 -11.56 -29.78 -4.76
CA GLY A 360 -10.36 -29.08 -5.20
C GLY A 360 -9.85 -28.20 -4.08
N THR A 361 -8.72 -28.56 -3.50
CA THR A 361 -7.94 -27.67 -2.63
C THR A 361 -7.42 -26.52 -3.46
N ILE A 362 -7.41 -25.31 -2.91
CA ILE A 362 -6.94 -24.12 -3.60
C ILE A 362 -5.44 -24.01 -3.38
N LEU A 363 -4.67 -23.83 -4.45
CA LEU A 363 -3.23 -23.57 -4.32
C LEU A 363 -3.00 -22.11 -3.91
N CYS A 364 -2.24 -21.90 -2.84
CA CYS A 364 -1.81 -20.58 -2.39
C CYS A 364 -0.29 -20.47 -2.41
N PHE A 365 0.24 -19.66 -3.31
CA PHE A 365 1.66 -19.34 -3.35
C PHE A 365 1.97 -18.21 -2.38
N TYR A 366 2.82 -18.47 -1.39
CA TYR A 366 3.21 -17.45 -0.43
C TYR A 366 4.72 -17.26 -0.37
N GLY A 367 5.15 -16.08 0.04
CA GLY A 367 6.56 -15.71 0.18
C GLY A 367 6.81 -14.24 -0.12
N PRO A 368 8.05 -13.78 -0.08
CA PRO A 368 8.39 -12.39 -0.27
C PRO A 368 7.97 -11.86 -1.66
N PRO A 369 7.87 -10.53 -1.81
CA PRO A 369 7.53 -9.94 -3.11
C PRO A 369 8.61 -10.20 -4.16
N GLY A 370 8.19 -10.35 -5.42
CA GLY A 370 9.12 -10.46 -6.56
C GLY A 370 9.75 -11.84 -6.79
N VAL A 371 9.36 -12.88 -6.03
CA VAL A 371 9.89 -14.25 -6.18
C VAL A 371 9.22 -15.09 -7.28
N GLY A 372 8.25 -14.50 -8.00
CA GLY A 372 7.64 -15.18 -9.15
C GLY A 372 6.33 -15.91 -8.83
N LYS A 373 5.62 -15.62 -7.72
CA LYS A 373 4.35 -16.26 -7.36
C LYS A 373 3.30 -16.18 -8.48
N THR A 374 3.06 -14.99 -9.01
CA THR A 374 2.08 -14.77 -10.09
C THR A 374 2.57 -15.35 -11.43
N SER A 375 3.90 -15.40 -11.66
CA SER A 375 4.43 -16.04 -12.88
C SER A 375 4.31 -17.55 -12.84
N LEU A 376 4.41 -18.21 -11.68
CA LEU A 376 4.12 -19.63 -11.52
C LEU A 376 2.67 -19.95 -11.93
N ALA A 377 1.71 -19.14 -11.49
CA ALA A 377 0.32 -19.30 -11.88
C ALA A 377 0.12 -19.15 -13.41
N ASN A 378 0.84 -18.22 -14.04
CA ASN A 378 0.82 -18.05 -15.49
C ASN A 378 1.39 -19.28 -16.22
N SER A 379 2.50 -19.84 -15.72
CA SER A 379 3.09 -21.05 -16.29
C SER A 379 2.18 -22.27 -16.15
N ILE A 380 1.47 -22.39 -15.04
CA ILE A 380 0.43 -23.40 -14.84
C ILE A 380 -0.66 -23.24 -15.89
N ALA A 381 -1.21 -22.03 -16.07
CA ALA A 381 -2.26 -21.78 -17.04
C ALA A 381 -1.83 -22.13 -18.47
N LYS A 382 -0.59 -21.79 -18.84
CA LYS A 382 0.01 -22.18 -20.12
C LYS A 382 0.13 -23.69 -20.27
N ALA A 383 0.63 -24.35 -19.22
CA ALA A 383 0.85 -25.80 -19.21
C ALA A 383 -0.43 -26.61 -19.39
N ILE A 384 -1.54 -26.14 -18.83
CA ILE A 384 -2.86 -26.78 -18.96
C ILE A 384 -3.68 -26.23 -20.12
N GLU A 385 -3.12 -25.32 -20.92
CA GLU A 385 -3.74 -24.66 -22.06
C GLU A 385 -5.13 -24.03 -21.74
N ARG A 386 -5.19 -23.35 -20.58
CA ARG A 386 -6.39 -22.61 -20.15
C ARG A 386 -6.07 -21.11 -20.06
N PRO A 387 -7.02 -20.24 -20.39
CA PRO A 387 -6.84 -18.80 -20.23
C PRO A 387 -6.62 -18.45 -18.77
N LEU A 388 -5.79 -17.45 -18.51
CA LEU A 388 -5.52 -16.92 -17.19
C LEU A 388 -6.23 -15.58 -17.01
N VAL A 389 -6.93 -15.45 -15.88
CA VAL A 389 -7.53 -14.19 -15.45
C VAL A 389 -6.92 -13.81 -14.10
N ARG A 390 -6.54 -12.55 -13.95
CA ARG A 390 -5.97 -12.03 -12.72
C ARG A 390 -6.94 -11.10 -12.03
N ILE A 391 -7.26 -11.40 -10.77
CA ILE A 391 -8.13 -10.60 -9.92
C ILE A 391 -7.28 -10.07 -8.76
N ALA A 392 -7.00 -8.77 -8.77
CA ALA A 392 -6.29 -8.13 -7.66
C ALA A 392 -7.26 -7.93 -6.49
N LEU A 393 -6.92 -8.47 -5.32
CA LEU A 393 -7.70 -8.34 -4.09
C LEU A 393 -7.18 -7.22 -3.18
N GLY A 394 -5.96 -6.73 -3.44
CA GLY A 394 -5.38 -5.63 -2.67
C GLY A 394 -6.17 -4.34 -2.89
N GLY A 395 -6.67 -3.74 -1.78
CA GLY A 395 -7.51 -2.54 -1.83
C GLY A 395 -8.98 -2.79 -2.13
N LEU A 396 -9.44 -4.04 -2.09
CA LEU A 396 -10.84 -4.39 -2.28
C LEU A 396 -11.60 -4.13 -0.96
N GLU A 397 -12.45 -3.12 -0.97
CA GLU A 397 -13.24 -2.70 0.19
C GLU A 397 -14.71 -3.11 0.10
N ASP A 398 -15.23 -3.28 -1.11
CA ASP A 398 -16.64 -3.58 -1.35
C ASP A 398 -16.85 -5.02 -1.81
N VAL A 399 -17.67 -5.76 -1.06
CA VAL A 399 -18.09 -7.15 -1.41
C VAL A 399 -18.75 -7.21 -2.78
N ASN A 400 -19.44 -6.13 -3.19
CA ASN A 400 -20.13 -6.08 -4.47
C ASN A 400 -19.16 -6.09 -5.67
N GLU A 401 -17.91 -5.74 -5.47
CA GLU A 401 -16.90 -5.92 -6.53
C GLU A 401 -16.70 -7.40 -6.89
N LEU A 402 -16.83 -8.32 -5.92
CA LEU A 402 -16.73 -9.76 -6.18
C LEU A 402 -18.05 -10.36 -6.62
N ARG A 403 -19.17 -9.95 -5.98
CA ARG A 403 -20.50 -10.53 -6.19
C ARG A 403 -21.38 -9.77 -7.18
N GLY A 404 -20.92 -8.64 -7.72
CA GLY A 404 -21.70 -7.77 -8.58
C GLY A 404 -22.68 -6.87 -7.84
N HIS A 405 -23.08 -5.80 -8.47
CA HIS A 405 -24.05 -4.82 -7.97
C HIS A 405 -25.45 -5.19 -8.40
N ARG A 406 -26.44 -4.98 -7.54
CA ARG A 406 -27.85 -5.18 -7.91
C ARG A 406 -28.22 -4.25 -9.06
N ARG A 407 -28.97 -4.75 -10.05
CA ARG A 407 -29.37 -4.03 -11.29
C ARG A 407 -30.16 -2.74 -11.05
N THR A 408 -30.67 -2.53 -9.85
CA THR A 408 -31.42 -1.33 -9.48
C THR A 408 -30.55 -0.06 -9.36
N TYR A 409 -29.22 -0.22 -9.33
CA TYR A 409 -28.30 0.92 -9.23
C TYR A 409 -27.81 1.34 -10.61
N ILE A 410 -27.71 2.64 -10.84
CA ILE A 410 -27.11 3.21 -12.07
C ILE A 410 -25.63 2.81 -12.09
N GLY A 411 -25.16 2.26 -13.22
CA GLY A 411 -23.78 1.79 -13.35
C GLY A 411 -23.53 0.40 -12.75
N SER A 412 -24.58 -0.37 -12.45
CA SER A 412 -24.42 -1.75 -11.97
C SER A 412 -23.66 -2.61 -12.98
N MET A 413 -22.75 -3.45 -12.46
CA MET A 413 -21.90 -4.35 -13.24
C MET A 413 -21.86 -5.73 -12.58
N PRO A 414 -21.60 -6.81 -13.36
CA PRO A 414 -21.32 -8.10 -12.76
C PRO A 414 -20.05 -8.08 -11.93
N GLY A 415 -19.94 -8.99 -10.98
CA GLY A 415 -18.76 -9.13 -10.13
C GLY A 415 -17.52 -9.53 -10.94
N ARG A 416 -16.34 -9.25 -10.38
CA ARG A 416 -15.03 -9.54 -11.03
C ARG A 416 -14.87 -11.00 -11.43
N ILE A 417 -15.53 -11.94 -10.74
CA ILE A 417 -15.53 -13.37 -11.09
C ILE A 417 -16.25 -13.61 -12.42
N VAL A 418 -17.44 -13.05 -12.58
CA VAL A 418 -18.22 -13.18 -13.83
C VAL A 418 -17.55 -12.42 -14.97
N GLN A 419 -17.03 -11.21 -14.72
CA GLN A 419 -16.23 -10.46 -15.70
C GLN A 419 -15.02 -11.26 -16.15
N GLY A 420 -14.33 -11.94 -15.21
CA GLY A 420 -13.21 -12.81 -15.52
C GLY A 420 -13.59 -14.01 -16.40
N LEU A 421 -14.80 -14.59 -16.26
CA LEU A 421 -15.29 -15.61 -17.16
C LEU A 421 -15.52 -15.06 -18.58
N ILE A 422 -16.09 -13.87 -18.70
CA ILE A 422 -16.32 -13.20 -19.98
C ILE A 422 -14.99 -12.91 -20.67
N GLU A 423 -14.02 -12.36 -19.94
CA GLU A 423 -12.66 -12.06 -20.44
C GLU A 423 -11.95 -13.34 -20.93
N ALA A 424 -12.05 -14.40 -20.13
CA ALA A 424 -11.45 -15.69 -20.43
C ALA A 424 -12.07 -16.37 -21.66
N LYS A 425 -13.30 -16.04 -22.02
CA LYS A 425 -14.10 -16.71 -23.06
C LYS A 425 -14.22 -18.23 -22.86
N LYS A 426 -14.04 -18.69 -21.60
CA LYS A 426 -14.13 -20.11 -21.18
C LYS A 426 -14.69 -20.20 -19.77
N MET A 427 -15.44 -21.27 -19.50
CA MET A 427 -16.02 -21.56 -18.18
C MET A 427 -15.04 -22.19 -17.19
N ASN A 428 -13.85 -22.59 -17.64
CA ASN A 428 -12.84 -23.27 -16.83
C ASN A 428 -11.45 -22.58 -16.88
N PRO A 429 -11.38 -21.26 -16.76
CA PRO A 429 -10.10 -20.54 -16.72
C PRO A 429 -9.29 -20.87 -15.46
N VAL A 430 -8.04 -20.44 -15.44
CA VAL A 430 -7.27 -20.27 -14.21
C VAL A 430 -7.50 -18.84 -13.71
N MET A 431 -8.06 -18.70 -12.52
CA MET A 431 -8.26 -17.42 -11.87
C MET A 431 -7.23 -17.20 -10.76
N VAL A 432 -6.41 -16.18 -10.90
CA VAL A 432 -5.41 -15.81 -9.89
C VAL A 432 -5.96 -14.73 -8.99
N LEU A 433 -6.11 -15.07 -7.72
CA LEU A 433 -6.50 -14.16 -6.64
C LEU A 433 -5.24 -13.56 -6.03
N ASP A 434 -4.84 -12.38 -6.51
CA ASP A 434 -3.56 -11.79 -6.14
C ASP A 434 -3.68 -10.97 -4.85
N GLU A 435 -2.70 -11.12 -3.95
CA GLU A 435 -2.61 -10.42 -2.67
C GLU A 435 -3.79 -10.69 -1.71
N ILE A 436 -4.16 -11.97 -1.53
CA ILE A 436 -5.26 -12.37 -0.64
C ILE A 436 -5.03 -12.02 0.83
N ASP A 437 -3.78 -11.83 1.23
CA ASP A 437 -3.36 -11.37 2.57
C ASP A 437 -3.63 -9.88 2.84
N LYS A 438 -4.14 -9.15 1.84
CA LYS A 438 -4.54 -7.74 1.96
C LYS A 438 -6.06 -7.55 1.99
N VAL A 439 -6.80 -8.63 2.14
CA VAL A 439 -8.26 -8.59 2.24
C VAL A 439 -8.63 -8.34 3.69
N ASP A 440 -9.05 -7.12 3.98
CA ASP A 440 -9.50 -6.70 5.31
C ASP A 440 -11.03 -6.53 5.37
N ARG A 441 -11.59 -6.58 6.58
CA ARG A 441 -12.98 -6.23 6.82
C ARG A 441 -13.16 -4.73 6.68
N SER A 442 -14.16 -4.30 5.91
CA SER A 442 -14.49 -2.89 5.75
C SER A 442 -15.93 -2.60 6.23
N VAL A 443 -16.25 -1.32 6.36
CA VAL A 443 -17.62 -0.86 6.66
C VAL A 443 -18.61 -1.25 5.54
N ARG A 444 -18.10 -1.53 4.33
CA ARG A 444 -18.90 -1.92 3.15
C ARG A 444 -19.08 -3.42 2.98
N GLY A 445 -18.69 -4.21 3.97
CA GLY A 445 -18.90 -5.64 4.00
C GLY A 445 -17.66 -6.45 4.34
N ASP A 446 -17.78 -7.77 4.29
CA ASP A 446 -16.70 -8.73 4.53
C ASP A 446 -16.34 -9.47 3.24
N PRO A 447 -15.34 -9.00 2.45
CA PRO A 447 -14.91 -9.68 1.23
C PRO A 447 -14.42 -11.11 1.46
N ALA A 448 -13.90 -11.41 2.68
CA ALA A 448 -13.46 -12.77 3.01
C ALA A 448 -14.63 -13.76 3.01
N SER A 449 -15.83 -13.37 3.46
CA SER A 449 -17.02 -14.19 3.41
C SER A 449 -17.47 -14.48 1.96
N ALA A 450 -17.35 -13.51 1.05
CA ALA A 450 -17.63 -13.73 -0.37
C ALA A 450 -16.61 -14.69 -1.01
N LEU A 451 -15.34 -14.56 -0.65
CA LEU A 451 -14.29 -15.46 -1.11
C LEU A 451 -14.50 -16.89 -0.60
N LEU A 452 -15.02 -17.07 0.62
CA LEU A 452 -15.36 -18.39 1.14
C LEU A 452 -16.39 -19.10 0.26
N GLU A 453 -17.46 -18.40 -0.17
CA GLU A 453 -18.47 -18.97 -1.06
C GLU A 453 -17.90 -19.29 -2.45
N ILE A 454 -17.03 -18.42 -2.99
CA ILE A 454 -16.40 -18.62 -4.30
C ILE A 454 -15.44 -19.80 -4.28
N LEU A 455 -14.69 -19.94 -3.20
CA LEU A 455 -13.60 -20.90 -3.07
C LEU A 455 -14.04 -22.25 -2.50
N ASP A 456 -15.17 -22.32 -1.83
CA ASP A 456 -15.70 -23.58 -1.28
C ASP A 456 -16.26 -24.47 -2.42
N PRO A 457 -15.71 -25.67 -2.64
CA PRO A 457 -16.18 -26.56 -3.70
C PRO A 457 -17.66 -27.01 -3.56
N GLU A 458 -18.22 -26.94 -2.35
CA GLU A 458 -19.61 -27.30 -2.10
C GLU A 458 -20.56 -26.14 -2.47
N GLN A 459 -20.10 -24.88 -2.33
CA GLN A 459 -20.89 -23.68 -2.59
C GLN A 459 -20.67 -23.11 -4.00
N ASN A 460 -19.45 -23.21 -4.55
CA ASN A 460 -19.11 -22.62 -5.84
C ASN A 460 -19.85 -23.21 -7.05
N ILE A 461 -20.45 -24.37 -6.89
CA ILE A 461 -21.35 -25.00 -7.89
C ILE A 461 -22.59 -24.12 -8.15
N ALA A 462 -22.96 -23.30 -7.18
CA ALA A 462 -24.14 -22.47 -7.21
C ALA A 462 -23.82 -21.01 -6.81
N PHE A 463 -22.65 -20.51 -7.20
CA PHE A 463 -22.25 -19.14 -6.93
C PHE A 463 -23.27 -18.15 -7.52
N ARG A 464 -23.77 -17.23 -6.69
CA ARG A 464 -24.78 -16.27 -7.09
C ARG A 464 -24.19 -14.86 -7.19
N ASP A 465 -24.09 -14.37 -8.41
CA ASP A 465 -23.78 -12.99 -8.70
C ASP A 465 -25.05 -12.13 -8.59
N HIS A 466 -24.97 -10.96 -7.93
CA HIS A 466 -26.12 -10.08 -7.69
C HIS A 466 -26.61 -9.40 -8.98
N TYR A 467 -25.69 -9.15 -9.93
CA TYR A 467 -26.06 -8.59 -11.23
C TYR A 467 -26.73 -9.63 -12.11
N ALA A 468 -26.16 -10.82 -12.19
CA ALA A 468 -26.73 -11.93 -12.95
C ALA A 468 -28.08 -12.38 -12.37
N ASN A 469 -28.21 -12.40 -11.03
CA ASN A 469 -29.40 -12.83 -10.28
C ASN A 469 -29.79 -14.30 -10.46
N PHE A 470 -28.86 -15.14 -10.89
CA PHE A 470 -28.97 -16.59 -10.96
C PHE A 470 -27.66 -17.26 -10.60
N SER A 471 -27.68 -18.56 -10.39
CA SER A 471 -26.48 -19.29 -9.98
C SER A 471 -25.61 -19.71 -11.14
N ILE A 472 -24.30 -19.48 -11.03
CA ILE A 472 -23.26 -19.83 -12.02
C ILE A 472 -22.38 -20.93 -11.42
N ASP A 473 -22.06 -21.96 -12.19
CA ASP A 473 -21.20 -23.07 -11.75
C ASP A 473 -19.72 -22.71 -11.97
N LEU A 474 -18.99 -22.48 -10.89
CA LEU A 474 -17.56 -22.19 -10.88
C LEU A 474 -16.69 -23.43 -10.59
N SER A 475 -17.29 -24.62 -10.46
CA SER A 475 -16.58 -25.85 -10.05
C SER A 475 -15.47 -26.31 -10.98
N GLN A 476 -15.44 -25.80 -12.20
CA GLN A 476 -14.40 -26.11 -13.20
C GLN A 476 -13.31 -25.06 -13.27
N VAL A 477 -13.48 -23.93 -12.56
CA VAL A 477 -12.47 -22.88 -12.44
C VAL A 477 -11.36 -23.36 -11.51
N ILE A 478 -10.12 -23.14 -11.91
CA ILE A 478 -8.96 -23.39 -11.04
C ILE A 478 -8.58 -22.07 -10.38
N PHE A 479 -8.80 -21.98 -9.07
CA PHE A 479 -8.40 -20.82 -8.29
C PHE A 479 -6.97 -21.00 -7.75
N ILE A 480 -6.15 -20.01 -7.96
CA ILE A 480 -4.79 -19.91 -7.41
C ILE A 480 -4.69 -18.60 -6.63
N ALA A 481 -4.35 -18.67 -5.35
CA ALA A 481 -4.14 -17.49 -4.54
C ALA A 481 -2.66 -17.13 -4.46
N THR A 482 -2.35 -15.84 -4.26
CA THR A 482 -1.01 -15.39 -3.91
C THR A 482 -1.06 -14.56 -2.63
N ALA A 483 -0.05 -14.72 -1.78
CA ALA A 483 0.08 -13.96 -0.53
C ALA A 483 1.55 -13.63 -0.25
N ASN A 484 1.79 -12.58 0.52
CA ASN A 484 3.11 -12.30 1.07
C ASN A 484 3.26 -12.86 2.48
N ASN A 485 2.19 -12.80 3.27
CA ASN A 485 2.15 -13.31 4.65
C ASN A 485 0.90 -14.16 4.89
N ILE A 486 1.09 -15.43 5.32
CA ILE A 486 0.00 -16.37 5.63
C ILE A 486 -0.81 -15.88 6.84
N ASP A 487 -0.18 -15.29 7.85
CA ASP A 487 -0.83 -14.95 9.12
C ASP A 487 -1.90 -13.86 8.95
N ARG A 488 -1.78 -13.05 7.89
CA ARG A 488 -2.78 -12.03 7.54
C ARG A 488 -4.00 -12.60 6.82
N ILE A 489 -3.92 -13.83 6.32
CA ILE A 489 -5.06 -14.47 5.67
C ILE A 489 -6.06 -14.89 6.75
N PRO A 490 -7.37 -14.55 6.63
CA PRO A 490 -8.40 -15.01 7.55
C PRO A 490 -8.40 -16.53 7.74
N ALA A 491 -8.47 -16.99 9.01
CA ALA A 491 -8.37 -18.42 9.34
C ALA A 491 -9.31 -19.33 8.53
N PRO A 492 -10.62 -18.98 8.29
CA PRO A 492 -11.51 -19.83 7.50
C PRO A 492 -11.07 -20.01 6.04
N LEU A 493 -10.36 -19.04 5.46
CA LEU A 493 -9.79 -19.16 4.12
C LEU A 493 -8.53 -20.02 4.14
N ARG A 494 -7.69 -19.90 5.20
CA ARG A 494 -6.47 -20.70 5.34
C ARG A 494 -6.77 -22.20 5.36
N ASP A 495 -7.82 -22.62 6.04
CA ASP A 495 -8.20 -24.03 6.17
C ASP A 495 -8.58 -24.69 4.83
N ARG A 496 -8.84 -23.90 3.79
CA ARG A 496 -9.22 -24.38 2.45
C ARG A 496 -8.09 -24.33 1.44
N MET A 497 -6.91 -23.86 1.86
CA MET A 497 -5.78 -23.62 0.96
C MET A 497 -4.63 -24.59 1.22
N GLU A 498 -4.02 -25.04 0.16
CA GLU A 498 -2.73 -25.71 0.19
C GLU A 498 -1.63 -24.67 -0.04
N PHE A 499 -0.81 -24.47 0.98
CA PHE A 499 0.22 -23.46 0.96
C PHE A 499 1.53 -23.98 0.35
N ILE A 500 1.99 -23.31 -0.68
CA ILE A 500 3.27 -23.58 -1.34
C ILE A 500 4.19 -22.39 -1.12
N SER A 501 5.26 -22.61 -0.34
CA SER A 501 6.27 -21.58 -0.07
C SER A 501 7.12 -21.32 -1.30
N VAL A 502 7.19 -20.06 -1.72
CA VAL A 502 8.12 -19.58 -2.75
C VAL A 502 9.16 -18.70 -2.08
N SER A 503 10.32 -19.28 -1.83
CA SER A 503 11.41 -18.63 -1.08
C SER A 503 12.20 -17.63 -1.92
N SER A 504 13.06 -16.86 -1.23
CA SER A 504 14.04 -15.95 -1.85
C SER A 504 15.06 -16.68 -2.72
N TYR A 505 15.64 -15.94 -3.67
CA TYR A 505 16.71 -16.42 -4.54
C TYR A 505 18.09 -16.07 -3.99
N THR A 506 19.06 -16.98 -4.22
CA THR A 506 20.49 -16.68 -4.01
C THR A 506 21.00 -15.73 -5.09
N PRO A 507 22.16 -15.06 -4.88
CA PRO A 507 22.78 -14.23 -5.93
C PRO A 507 23.01 -14.96 -7.25
N ASN A 508 23.47 -16.21 -7.19
CA ASN A 508 23.72 -17.02 -8.38
C ASN A 508 22.42 -17.40 -9.10
N GLU A 509 21.35 -17.75 -8.33
CA GLU A 509 20.03 -17.97 -8.92
C GLU A 509 19.49 -16.71 -9.58
N LYS A 510 19.66 -15.53 -8.96
CA LYS A 510 19.26 -14.24 -9.56
C LYS A 510 20.01 -13.95 -10.85
N GLU A 511 21.27 -14.27 -10.90
CA GLU A 511 22.09 -14.11 -12.09
C GLU A 511 21.61 -14.99 -13.24
N GLU A 512 21.36 -16.27 -12.99
CA GLU A 512 20.82 -17.20 -13.98
C GLU A 512 19.40 -16.77 -14.44
N ILE A 513 18.55 -16.31 -13.51
CA ILE A 513 17.23 -15.78 -13.84
C ILE A 513 17.37 -14.52 -14.70
N ALA A 514 18.32 -13.64 -14.40
CA ALA A 514 18.53 -12.44 -15.18
C ALA A 514 18.98 -12.76 -16.60
N LYS A 515 19.94 -13.65 -16.77
CA LYS A 515 20.48 -14.07 -18.09
C LYS A 515 19.43 -14.75 -18.95
N ASN A 516 18.74 -15.75 -18.37
CA ASN A 516 17.89 -16.64 -19.15
C ASN A 516 16.47 -16.11 -19.37
N TYR A 517 15.99 -15.20 -18.49
CA TYR A 517 14.59 -14.75 -18.52
C TYR A 517 14.45 -13.23 -18.54
N LEU A 518 15.11 -12.48 -17.63
CA LEU A 518 14.83 -11.04 -17.52
C LEU A 518 15.42 -10.24 -18.67
N ILE A 519 16.66 -10.47 -19.01
CA ILE A 519 17.35 -9.75 -20.10
C ILE A 519 16.64 -9.99 -21.43
N PRO A 520 16.35 -11.23 -21.87
CA PRO A 520 15.58 -11.46 -23.11
C PRO A 520 14.21 -10.79 -23.13
N GLN A 521 13.47 -10.86 -22.02
CA GLN A 521 12.15 -10.23 -21.92
C GLN A 521 12.23 -8.70 -21.97
N GLU A 522 13.22 -8.11 -21.35
CA GLU A 522 13.37 -6.65 -21.35
C GLU A 522 13.96 -6.15 -22.68
N LEU A 523 14.79 -6.92 -23.37
CA LEU A 523 15.20 -6.63 -24.77
C LEU A 523 13.98 -6.57 -25.70
N GLU A 524 13.11 -7.59 -25.67
CA GLU A 524 11.90 -7.64 -26.47
C GLU A 524 10.98 -6.44 -26.20
N LYS A 525 10.75 -6.13 -24.90
CA LYS A 525 9.92 -5.00 -24.51
C LYS A 525 10.44 -3.63 -24.97
N HIS A 526 11.75 -3.48 -25.06
CA HIS A 526 12.38 -2.23 -25.47
C HIS A 526 12.78 -2.23 -26.95
N ALA A 527 12.32 -3.25 -27.70
CA ALA A 527 12.61 -3.41 -29.13
C ALA A 527 14.11 -3.42 -29.48
N LEU A 528 14.94 -3.96 -28.55
CA LEU A 528 16.38 -4.14 -28.73
C LEU A 528 16.69 -5.58 -29.10
N LYS A 529 17.71 -5.77 -29.94
CA LYS A 529 18.19 -7.10 -30.32
C LYS A 529 19.28 -7.58 -29.36
N PRO A 530 19.42 -8.90 -29.15
CA PRO A 530 20.49 -9.45 -28.32
C PRO A 530 21.92 -9.07 -28.76
N SER A 531 22.12 -8.77 -30.07
CA SER A 531 23.39 -8.31 -30.63
C SER A 531 23.71 -6.83 -30.31
N GLU A 532 22.73 -6.05 -29.85
CA GLU A 532 22.88 -4.61 -29.64
C GLU A 532 23.28 -4.26 -28.21
N VAL A 533 23.10 -5.19 -27.26
CA VAL A 533 23.39 -4.99 -25.82
C VAL A 533 24.05 -6.24 -25.24
N GLU A 534 25.20 -6.03 -24.64
CA GLU A 534 25.88 -7.07 -23.86
C GLU A 534 26.09 -6.57 -22.43
N ILE A 535 25.61 -7.34 -21.45
CA ILE A 535 25.86 -7.07 -20.01
C ILE A 535 26.88 -8.08 -19.53
N SER A 536 28.04 -7.60 -19.09
CA SER A 536 29.08 -8.51 -18.60
C SER A 536 28.64 -9.22 -17.32
N HIS A 537 29.17 -10.44 -17.11
CA HIS A 537 28.92 -11.24 -15.89
C HIS A 537 29.23 -10.45 -14.60
N GLU A 538 30.40 -9.80 -14.57
CA GLU A 538 30.80 -8.98 -13.42
C GLU A 538 29.88 -7.80 -13.16
N CYS A 539 29.39 -7.19 -14.25
CA CYS A 539 28.42 -6.10 -14.16
C CYS A 539 27.08 -6.57 -13.59
N LEU A 540 26.58 -7.73 -14.05
CA LEU A 540 25.34 -8.29 -13.56
C LEU A 540 25.41 -8.64 -12.06
N LYS A 541 26.54 -9.25 -11.64
CA LYS A 541 26.82 -9.52 -10.23
C LYS A 541 26.85 -8.23 -9.40
N LEU A 542 27.52 -7.20 -9.89
CA LEU A 542 27.56 -5.89 -9.24
C LEU A 542 26.15 -5.26 -9.09
N ILE A 543 25.30 -5.38 -10.13
CA ILE A 543 23.90 -4.91 -10.06
C ILE A 543 23.15 -5.66 -8.96
N ILE A 544 23.27 -6.97 -8.89
CA ILE A 544 22.60 -7.81 -7.89
C ILE A 544 23.05 -7.46 -6.47
N GLU A 545 24.36 -7.22 -6.27
CA GLU A 545 24.93 -7.00 -4.94
C GLU A 545 24.79 -5.55 -4.44
N LYS A 546 24.96 -4.56 -5.34
CA LYS A 546 25.10 -3.15 -4.94
C LYS A 546 23.92 -2.26 -5.33
N TYR A 547 23.10 -2.67 -6.30
CA TYR A 547 21.97 -1.85 -6.79
C TYR A 547 20.60 -2.43 -6.43
N THR A 548 20.55 -3.66 -5.89
CA THR A 548 19.30 -4.29 -5.49
C THR A 548 19.39 -4.91 -4.10
N ARG A 549 18.37 -4.63 -3.24
CA ARG A 549 18.20 -5.28 -1.92
C ARG A 549 16.81 -5.87 -1.85
N GLU A 550 16.63 -7.07 -2.36
CA GLU A 550 15.33 -7.74 -2.43
C GLU A 550 15.46 -9.25 -2.34
N ALA A 551 14.42 -9.91 -1.85
CA ALA A 551 14.31 -11.37 -1.82
C ALA A 551 14.11 -11.96 -3.22
N GLY A 552 13.39 -11.27 -4.09
CA GLY A 552 13.07 -11.67 -5.46
C GLY A 552 13.96 -11.05 -6.52
N VAL A 553 13.36 -10.78 -7.69
CA VAL A 553 14.01 -10.22 -8.88
C VAL A 553 13.25 -9.04 -9.49
N ARG A 554 12.35 -8.38 -8.71
CA ARG A 554 11.53 -7.29 -9.21
C ARG A 554 12.34 -6.01 -9.42
N ASP A 555 13.18 -5.65 -8.44
CA ASP A 555 14.06 -4.49 -8.54
C ASP A 555 15.19 -4.74 -9.54
N LEU A 556 15.74 -5.97 -9.57
CA LEU A 556 16.72 -6.38 -10.57
C LEU A 556 16.16 -6.18 -12.00
N ARG A 557 14.92 -6.62 -12.24
CA ARG A 557 14.22 -6.36 -13.50
C ARG A 557 14.10 -4.86 -13.81
N ARG A 558 13.79 -4.05 -12.80
CA ARG A 558 13.65 -2.59 -12.94
C ARG A 558 14.99 -1.94 -13.29
N GLN A 559 16.10 -2.39 -12.69
CA GLN A 559 17.44 -1.90 -13.04
C GLN A 559 17.82 -2.29 -14.46
N ILE A 560 17.59 -3.54 -14.86
CA ILE A 560 17.82 -4.02 -16.23
C ILE A 560 16.99 -3.19 -17.22
N ALA A 561 15.70 -2.97 -16.94
CA ALA A 561 14.84 -2.13 -17.78
C ALA A 561 15.33 -0.67 -17.89
N THR A 562 15.93 -0.13 -16.82
CA THR A 562 16.54 1.21 -16.85
C THR A 562 17.76 1.26 -17.77
N ILE A 563 18.60 0.22 -17.72
CA ILE A 563 19.73 0.07 -18.66
C ILE A 563 19.21 0.02 -20.10
N MET A 564 18.22 -0.84 -20.39
CA MET A 564 17.67 -1.01 -21.73
C MET A 564 17.08 0.31 -22.29
N ARG A 565 16.39 1.10 -21.46
CA ARG A 565 15.88 2.43 -21.87
C ARG A 565 17.01 3.39 -22.27
N LYS A 566 18.08 3.43 -21.50
CA LYS A 566 19.22 4.31 -21.82
C LYS A 566 19.99 3.83 -23.04
N VAL A 567 20.08 2.51 -23.23
CA VAL A 567 20.66 1.93 -24.45
C VAL A 567 19.79 2.25 -25.68
N ALA A 568 18.47 2.12 -25.56
CA ALA A 568 17.54 2.49 -26.62
C ALA A 568 17.64 3.98 -27.00
N LEU A 569 17.83 4.86 -26.00
CA LEU A 569 18.10 6.27 -26.24
C LEU A 569 19.42 6.47 -27.02
N LYS A 570 20.51 5.87 -26.56
CA LYS A 570 21.82 5.92 -27.25
C LYS A 570 21.74 5.33 -28.67
N TYR A 571 20.95 4.27 -28.88
CA TYR A 571 20.71 3.69 -30.19
C TYR A 571 20.00 4.69 -31.15
N LEU A 572 19.05 5.47 -30.65
CA LEU A 572 18.39 6.51 -31.44
C LEU A 572 19.25 7.74 -31.68
N GLU A 573 20.14 8.08 -30.74
CA GLU A 573 21.04 9.22 -30.84
C GLU A 573 22.25 8.93 -31.72
N ASP A 574 22.89 7.78 -31.60
CA ASP A 574 24.19 7.47 -32.22
C ASP A 574 24.14 6.25 -33.15
N GLY A 575 23.01 5.58 -33.26
CA GLY A 575 22.83 4.37 -34.05
C GLY A 575 22.81 4.58 -35.57
N PRO A 576 22.81 3.48 -36.34
CA PRO A 576 22.94 3.52 -37.81
C PRO A 576 21.84 4.30 -38.55
N HIS A 577 20.73 4.62 -37.89
CA HIS A 577 19.64 5.40 -38.47
C HIS A 577 19.99 6.88 -38.75
N LYS A 578 20.99 7.48 -38.13
CA LYS A 578 21.41 8.86 -38.39
C LYS A 578 22.13 9.03 -39.72
N LYS A 579 22.76 7.99 -40.26
CA LYS A 579 23.47 8.07 -41.52
C LYS A 579 22.54 8.13 -42.74
N GLY A 580 21.24 7.83 -42.58
CA GLY A 580 20.25 7.87 -43.68
C GLY A 580 19.41 9.17 -43.78
N ARG A 581 19.44 10.07 -42.79
CA ARG A 581 18.58 11.26 -42.73
C ARG A 581 19.20 12.57 -43.18
N ILE A 582 20.50 12.60 -43.52
CA ILE A 582 21.22 13.81 -43.97
C ILE A 582 21.42 13.85 -45.49
N LYS A 583 20.56 13.24 -46.29
CA LYS A 583 20.54 13.47 -47.75
C LYS A 583 19.12 13.60 -48.26
N LYS A 584 18.46 14.70 -47.91
CA LYS A 584 17.35 15.29 -48.69
C LYS A 584 17.32 16.80 -48.37
N GLY A 585 17.94 17.56 -49.23
CA GLY A 585 17.81 19.00 -49.28
C GLY A 585 19.12 19.66 -49.55
N GLU A 586 19.52 19.64 -50.82
CA GLU A 586 20.02 20.80 -51.55
C GLU A 586 20.48 20.36 -52.95
N ASP A 587 19.61 20.65 -53.93
CA ASP A 587 20.01 20.69 -55.35
C ASP A 587 20.94 21.87 -55.52
N LYS A 588 22.13 21.64 -56.10
CA LYS A 588 22.74 22.56 -57.13
C LYS A 588 23.82 21.83 -57.92
N GLU A 589 23.53 21.86 -59.20
CA GLU A 589 24.37 21.69 -60.37
C GLU A 589 25.89 21.64 -60.29
N GLY A 590 26.44 20.64 -60.99
CA GLY A 590 27.55 20.82 -61.89
C GLY A 590 28.92 20.51 -61.39
N LYS A 591 29.48 19.35 -61.66
CA LYS A 591 30.64 19.10 -62.55
C LYS A 591 31.11 17.64 -62.39
N LYS A 592 31.21 16.98 -63.54
CA LYS A 592 31.91 15.70 -63.70
C LYS A 592 33.39 15.88 -63.36
N SER A 593 33.91 14.93 -62.58
CA SER A 593 35.31 14.43 -62.74
C SER A 593 35.32 12.99 -62.31
N GLU A 594 35.70 12.17 -63.28
CA GLU A 594 36.15 10.79 -63.15
C GLU A 594 37.37 10.78 -62.22
N ASN A 595 37.34 9.89 -61.22
CA ASN A 595 38.41 9.10 -60.63
C ASN A 595 37.97 8.74 -59.19
N GLU A 596 37.80 7.55 -58.93
CA GLU A 596 38.56 6.53 -58.24
C GLU A 596 37.71 5.41 -57.72
N GLU A 597 37.75 4.31 -58.39
CA GLU A 597 37.59 3.00 -57.82
C GLU A 597 38.65 2.83 -56.71
N ASN A 598 38.28 2.87 -55.51
CA ASN A 598 38.86 2.20 -54.36
C ASN A 598 38.40 2.84 -53.03
N GLU A 599 37.14 2.58 -52.66
CA GLU A 599 36.80 2.67 -51.25
C GLU A 599 36.32 1.32 -50.77
N LYS A 600 37.20 0.78 -49.96
CA LYS A 600 37.09 -0.35 -49.06
C LYS A 600 35.66 -0.59 -48.59
N LYS A 601 35.25 -1.82 -48.66
CA LYS A 601 34.22 -2.41 -47.82
C LYS A 601 34.45 -1.98 -46.39
N GLY A 602 33.82 -0.90 -45.97
CA GLY A 602 33.68 -0.53 -44.58
C GLY A 602 32.80 -1.59 -43.93
N GLU A 603 33.36 -2.43 -43.11
CA GLU A 603 32.65 -3.29 -42.14
C GLU A 603 31.58 -2.45 -41.50
N ASN A 604 30.32 -2.83 -41.68
CA ASN A 604 29.21 -2.38 -40.82
C ASN A 604 29.58 -2.85 -39.40
N LYS A 605 30.21 -1.99 -38.62
CA LYS A 605 30.30 -2.24 -37.18
C LYS A 605 28.87 -2.25 -36.68
N ASP A 606 28.33 -3.43 -36.42
CA ASP A 606 27.05 -3.60 -35.76
C ASP A 606 27.08 -2.78 -34.45
N PHE A 607 26.07 -1.98 -34.26
CA PHE A 607 25.92 -1.21 -33.03
C PHE A 607 25.77 -2.18 -31.87
N CYS A 608 26.73 -2.25 -31.00
CA CYS A 608 26.70 -3.05 -29.77
C CYS A 608 27.23 -2.23 -28.60
N ILE A 609 26.45 -2.12 -27.55
CA ILE A 609 26.87 -1.47 -26.32
C ILE A 609 27.16 -2.56 -25.29
N SER A 610 28.41 -2.64 -24.86
CA SER A 610 28.85 -3.52 -23.77
C SER A 610 28.76 -2.76 -22.44
N ILE A 611 27.97 -3.29 -21.50
CA ILE A 611 27.80 -2.76 -20.15
C ILE A 611 28.77 -3.48 -19.23
N THR A 612 29.70 -2.70 -18.67
CA THR A 612 30.78 -3.18 -17.79
C THR A 612 30.72 -2.45 -16.43
N PRO A 613 31.39 -2.94 -15.39
CA PRO A 613 31.44 -2.22 -14.10
C PRO A 613 31.93 -0.78 -14.18
N SER A 614 32.82 -0.49 -15.16
CA SER A 614 33.42 0.86 -15.33
C SER A 614 32.41 1.89 -15.87
N ASN A 615 31.50 1.49 -16.76
CA ASN A 615 30.49 2.39 -17.36
C ASN A 615 29.09 2.28 -16.75
N LEU A 616 28.89 1.38 -15.80
CA LEU A 616 27.59 1.12 -15.18
C LEU A 616 26.96 2.37 -14.54
N LYS A 617 27.79 3.26 -13.97
CA LYS A 617 27.35 4.54 -13.37
C LYS A 617 26.68 5.48 -14.36
N GLU A 618 26.91 5.34 -15.67
CA GLU A 618 26.22 6.13 -16.69
C GLU A 618 24.76 5.66 -16.88
N TYR A 619 24.52 4.38 -16.63
CA TYR A 619 23.20 3.74 -16.86
C TYR A 619 22.37 3.66 -15.58
N LEU A 620 23.00 3.44 -14.45
CA LEU A 620 22.31 3.39 -13.15
C LEU A 620 22.77 4.53 -12.27
N GLU A 621 21.87 5.04 -11.43
CA GLU A 621 22.17 6.07 -10.44
C GLU A 621 23.11 5.51 -9.36
N ARG A 622 23.24 6.19 -8.22
CA ARG A 622 24.17 5.79 -7.17
C ARG A 622 23.96 4.36 -6.71
N MET A 623 25.05 3.66 -6.37
CA MET A 623 25.00 2.43 -5.60
C MET A 623 24.17 2.68 -4.33
N VAL A 624 23.15 1.87 -4.12
CA VAL A 624 22.18 2.09 -3.02
C VAL A 624 22.60 1.34 -1.78
N PHE A 625 23.40 0.28 -1.93
CA PHE A 625 23.72 -0.62 -0.84
C PHE A 625 25.24 -0.87 -0.78
N GLU A 626 25.84 -0.44 0.32
CA GLU A 626 27.11 -0.96 0.78
C GLU A 626 26.78 -2.03 1.83
N ILE A 627 27.19 -3.26 1.56
CA ILE A 627 27.18 -4.29 2.59
C ILE A 627 28.39 -3.95 3.46
N ASP A 628 28.14 -3.47 4.67
CA ASP A 628 29.21 -3.31 5.64
C ASP A 628 29.88 -4.66 5.83
N PRO A 629 31.16 -4.80 5.50
CA PRO A 629 31.87 -6.03 5.75
C PRO A 629 31.82 -6.32 7.25
N ILE A 630 31.79 -7.62 7.58
CA ILE A 630 31.87 -8.04 8.97
C ILE A 630 33.16 -7.48 9.56
N ASP A 631 33.08 -6.98 10.80
CA ASP A 631 34.27 -6.56 11.54
C ASP A 631 35.28 -7.72 11.54
N GLU A 632 36.48 -7.52 11.04
CA GLU A 632 37.53 -8.55 11.03
C GLU A 632 38.01 -8.80 12.46
N GLU A 633 37.82 -7.85 13.38
CA GLU A 633 38.28 -7.93 14.76
C GLU A 633 37.19 -8.48 15.70
N ASN A 634 37.61 -9.34 16.61
CA ASN A 634 36.79 -9.83 17.70
C ASN A 634 36.64 -8.75 18.76
N LYS A 635 35.40 -8.31 19.03
CA LYS A 635 35.11 -7.20 19.95
C LYS A 635 34.27 -7.67 21.14
N ILE A 636 34.43 -6.99 22.27
CA ILE A 636 33.57 -7.19 23.45
C ILE A 636 32.28 -6.40 23.25
N GLY A 637 31.15 -7.05 23.56
CA GLY A 637 29.86 -6.40 23.52
C GLY A 637 29.26 -6.19 22.12
N ILE A 638 29.73 -6.91 21.11
CA ILE A 638 29.15 -6.91 19.75
C ILE A 638 28.91 -8.34 19.29
N VAL A 639 27.73 -8.64 18.79
CA VAL A 639 27.34 -9.97 18.27
C VAL A 639 26.52 -9.81 16.99
N ASN A 640 26.72 -10.74 16.04
CA ASN A 640 25.93 -10.79 14.81
C ASN A 640 24.69 -11.68 14.99
N GLY A 641 23.52 -11.08 14.98
CA GLY A 641 22.23 -11.76 14.94
C GLY A 641 21.73 -11.91 13.51
N LEU A 642 20.93 -12.95 13.24
CA LEU A 642 20.29 -13.16 11.93
C LEU A 642 18.80 -12.80 12.03
N ALA A 643 18.38 -11.85 11.20
CA ALA A 643 16.99 -11.41 11.10
C ALA A 643 16.36 -11.79 9.78
N TRP A 644 15.04 -11.83 9.79
CA TRP A 644 14.21 -11.92 8.60
C TRP A 644 13.44 -10.61 8.41
N THR A 645 13.43 -10.12 7.18
CA THR A 645 12.68 -8.92 6.79
C THR A 645 11.83 -9.22 5.54
N PRO A 646 10.82 -8.40 5.23
CA PRO A 646 10.04 -8.56 3.99
C PRO A 646 10.86 -8.52 2.71
N VAL A 647 12.07 -7.94 2.75
CA VAL A 647 12.99 -7.86 1.62
C VAL A 647 14.03 -9.00 1.59
N GLY A 648 14.03 -9.87 2.59
CA GLY A 648 14.95 -11.02 2.71
C GLY A 648 15.56 -11.15 4.10
N GLY A 649 16.58 -12.00 4.23
CA GLY A 649 17.36 -12.10 5.45
C GLY A 649 18.34 -10.94 5.61
N ASP A 650 18.73 -10.65 6.84
CA ASP A 650 19.67 -9.60 7.20
C ASP A 650 20.57 -10.02 8.37
N VAL A 651 21.76 -9.42 8.44
CA VAL A 651 22.68 -9.60 9.58
C VAL A 651 22.63 -8.35 10.44
N LEU A 652 22.11 -8.49 11.65
CA LEU A 652 22.01 -7.40 12.61
C LEU A 652 23.19 -7.41 13.57
N LYS A 653 23.95 -6.33 13.62
CA LYS A 653 24.91 -6.11 14.70
C LYS A 653 24.13 -5.74 15.96
N ILE A 654 24.29 -6.51 17.02
CA ILE A 654 23.71 -6.22 18.32
C ILE A 654 24.84 -5.74 19.22
N GLU A 655 24.72 -4.56 19.77
CA GLU A 655 25.75 -3.91 20.58
C GLU A 655 25.30 -3.78 22.01
N ALA A 656 26.20 -3.95 22.96
CA ALA A 656 25.96 -3.71 24.38
C ALA A 656 27.07 -2.88 25.01
N LEU A 657 26.67 -1.97 25.87
CA LEU A 657 27.55 -1.15 26.68
C LEU A 657 27.19 -1.31 28.15
N LYS A 658 28.20 -1.45 29.03
CA LYS A 658 28.01 -1.44 30.49
C LYS A 658 28.45 -0.11 31.05
N ILE A 659 27.60 0.49 31.90
CA ILE A 659 27.82 1.76 32.56
C ILE A 659 27.63 1.52 34.06
N ARG A 660 28.46 2.09 34.94
CA ARG A 660 28.25 1.96 36.38
C ARG A 660 26.84 2.40 36.77
N GLY A 661 26.09 1.54 37.45
CA GLY A 661 24.70 1.77 37.75
C GLY A 661 24.13 0.82 38.80
N LYS A 662 22.86 0.50 38.68
CA LYS A 662 22.10 -0.33 39.63
C LYS A 662 21.60 -1.65 39.05
N GLY A 663 22.02 -2.01 37.87
CA GLY A 663 21.62 -3.25 37.17
C GLY A 663 20.38 -3.08 36.30
N GLU A 664 20.14 -1.86 35.81
CA GLU A 664 19.04 -1.59 34.85
C GLU A 664 19.42 -2.01 33.44
N LEU A 665 18.40 -2.47 32.65
CA LEU A 665 18.55 -2.79 31.23
C LEU A 665 17.87 -1.70 30.40
N LYS A 666 18.65 -0.96 29.60
CA LYS A 666 18.15 0.03 28.64
C LYS A 666 18.19 -0.55 27.24
N LEU A 667 17.12 -0.37 26.49
CA LEU A 667 16.95 -0.92 25.14
C LEU A 667 16.71 0.21 24.15
N THR A 668 17.46 0.21 23.04
CA THR A 668 17.30 1.18 21.94
C THR A 668 17.42 0.49 20.57
N GLY A 669 16.92 1.09 19.49
CA GLY A 669 16.99 0.57 18.14
C GLY A 669 15.64 0.24 17.51
N SER A 670 14.57 0.94 17.91
CA SER A 670 13.20 0.75 17.37
C SER A 670 12.69 -0.69 17.50
N LEU A 671 12.84 -1.25 18.74
CA LEU A 671 12.45 -2.62 19.03
C LEU A 671 10.96 -2.71 19.34
N GLY A 672 10.27 -3.70 18.72
CA GLY A 672 8.90 -4.08 19.07
C GLY A 672 8.81 -4.76 20.45
N ASP A 673 7.60 -5.00 20.93
CA ASP A 673 7.39 -5.47 22.30
C ASP A 673 7.88 -6.91 22.50
N VAL A 674 7.73 -7.79 21.50
CA VAL A 674 8.25 -9.17 21.56
C VAL A 674 9.78 -9.18 21.66
N MET A 675 10.44 -8.30 20.93
CA MET A 675 11.91 -8.19 20.96
C MET A 675 12.43 -7.60 22.28
N LYS A 676 11.70 -6.65 22.89
CA LYS A 676 12.01 -6.13 24.23
C LYS A 676 11.86 -7.22 25.30
N GLU A 677 10.79 -8.01 25.22
CA GLU A 677 10.58 -9.16 26.12
C GLU A 677 11.71 -10.17 25.99
N SER A 678 12.11 -10.50 24.76
CA SER A 678 13.24 -11.39 24.48
C SER A 678 14.55 -10.88 25.09
N ALA A 679 14.79 -9.57 25.08
CA ALA A 679 15.97 -8.97 25.74
C ALA A 679 15.93 -9.11 27.27
N ILE A 680 14.76 -8.96 27.86
CA ILE A 680 14.55 -9.13 29.32
C ILE A 680 14.78 -10.60 29.73
N ILE A 681 14.26 -11.55 28.92
CA ILE A 681 14.49 -12.99 29.12
C ILE A 681 16.00 -13.29 29.02
N ALA A 682 16.67 -12.80 27.98
CA ALA A 682 18.11 -12.97 27.78
C ALA A 682 18.92 -12.45 28.98
N PHE A 683 18.60 -11.28 29.49
CA PHE A 683 19.26 -10.71 30.66
C PHE A 683 19.04 -11.56 31.94
N SER A 684 17.81 -12.05 32.12
CA SER A 684 17.48 -12.92 33.25
C SER A 684 18.22 -14.25 33.21
N VAL A 685 18.32 -14.88 32.03
CA VAL A 685 19.04 -16.14 31.83
C VAL A 685 20.54 -15.94 32.09
N VAL A 686 21.15 -14.87 31.55
CA VAL A 686 22.59 -14.61 31.81
C VAL A 686 22.87 -14.35 33.29
N LYS A 687 21.97 -13.65 34.00
CA LYS A 687 22.09 -13.49 35.48
C LYS A 687 22.10 -14.86 36.19
N ALA A 688 21.16 -15.75 35.79
CA ALA A 688 21.08 -17.09 36.37
C ALA A 688 22.37 -17.92 36.11
N LEU A 689 22.95 -17.82 34.89
CA LEU A 689 24.21 -18.49 34.55
C LEU A 689 25.41 -17.95 35.34
N LEU A 690 25.44 -16.66 35.61
CA LEU A 690 26.44 -16.03 36.49
C LEU A 690 26.26 -16.43 37.96
N ASP A 691 25.00 -16.57 38.41
CA ASP A 691 24.68 -16.97 39.75
C ASP A 691 25.02 -18.44 40.04
N ASN A 692 24.86 -19.30 39.05
CA ASN A 692 25.18 -20.72 39.09
C ASN A 692 26.67 -21.00 38.74
N GLU A 693 27.50 -19.95 38.63
CA GLU A 693 28.94 -20.04 38.28
C GLU A 693 29.23 -20.78 36.92
N THR A 694 28.22 -20.98 36.12
CA THR A 694 28.39 -21.51 34.74
C THR A 694 29.13 -20.53 33.85
N LEU A 695 28.95 -19.24 34.09
CA LEU A 695 29.71 -18.14 33.50
C LEU A 695 30.56 -17.45 34.57
N LYS A 696 31.80 -17.15 34.24
CA LYS A 696 32.74 -16.46 35.14
C LYS A 696 32.83 -14.99 34.73
N ALA A 697 32.41 -14.09 35.58
CA ALA A 697 32.56 -12.65 35.42
C ALA A 697 33.65 -12.09 36.34
N PRO A 698 34.23 -10.92 36.01
CA PRO A 698 35.17 -10.23 36.87
C PRO A 698 34.55 -9.91 38.27
N LYS A 699 35.31 -10.15 39.33
CA LYS A 699 34.88 -9.83 40.67
C LYS A 699 35.00 -8.34 40.91
N ILE A 700 33.89 -7.72 41.34
CA ILE A 700 33.85 -6.28 41.60
C ILE A 700 33.96 -6.08 43.11
N PRO A 701 35.02 -5.39 43.59
CA PRO A 701 35.16 -5.09 45.01
C PRO A 701 34.10 -4.05 45.41
N SER A 702 33.27 -4.39 46.39
CA SER A 702 32.34 -3.40 46.98
C SER A 702 33.09 -2.60 48.07
N GLU A 703 33.00 -1.27 47.97
CA GLU A 703 33.36 -0.39 49.08
C GLU A 703 32.22 -0.43 50.09
N THR A 704 32.26 -1.36 51.04
CA THR A 704 31.31 -1.35 52.15
C THR A 704 31.79 -0.43 53.27
N PRO A 705 30.91 0.38 53.93
CA PRO A 705 31.23 1.10 55.13
C PRO A 705 31.74 0.13 56.20
N LYS A 706 32.72 0.55 56.97
CA LYS A 706 33.24 -0.21 58.12
C LYS A 706 32.10 -0.40 59.12
N ASP A 707 31.88 -1.65 59.58
CA ASP A 707 30.99 -1.92 60.68
C ASP A 707 31.57 -1.32 61.97
N ALA A 708 30.76 -1.26 63.04
CA ALA A 708 31.10 -0.66 64.33
C ALA A 708 32.35 -1.28 65.02
N GLU A 709 32.84 -2.42 64.47
CA GLU A 709 34.08 -3.10 65.03
C GLU A 709 35.28 -2.95 64.08
N GLY A 710 35.21 -2.14 63.01
CA GLY A 710 36.34 -1.84 62.10
C GLY A 710 36.76 -2.97 61.18
N LYS A 711 35.99 -4.07 61.10
CA LYS A 711 36.26 -5.21 60.22
C LYS A 711 35.57 -5.00 58.88
N LYS A 712 36.36 -4.91 57.78
CA LYS A 712 35.84 -4.89 56.38
C LYS A 712 35.31 -6.26 56.00
N LYS A 713 34.01 -6.48 56.01
CA LYS A 713 33.41 -7.61 55.28
C LYS A 713 33.49 -7.28 53.78
N LYS A 714 34.38 -7.96 53.07
CA LYS A 714 34.41 -7.94 51.59
C LYS A 714 33.12 -8.59 51.06
N LYS A 715 32.07 -7.82 50.85
CA LYS A 715 30.87 -8.29 50.13
C LYS A 715 31.19 -8.10 48.67
N GLU A 716 31.37 -9.19 47.94
CA GLU A 716 31.55 -9.15 46.49
C GLU A 716 30.21 -8.70 45.86
N LEU A 717 30.24 -7.63 45.10
CA LEU A 717 29.07 -7.18 44.34
C LEU A 717 29.02 -7.96 43.04
N LYS A 718 27.86 -8.55 42.72
CA LYS A 718 27.66 -9.24 41.43
C LYS A 718 27.71 -8.22 40.31
N VAL A 719 28.38 -8.56 39.17
CA VAL A 719 28.67 -7.65 38.07
C VAL A 719 27.38 -6.99 37.53
N TYR A 720 26.32 -7.75 37.42
CA TYR A 720 25.02 -7.26 36.88
C TYR A 720 24.26 -6.33 37.85
N ASN A 721 24.69 -6.20 39.12
CA ASN A 721 24.14 -5.24 40.08
C ASN A 721 24.99 -3.98 40.16
N ALA A 722 26.20 -4.00 39.61
CA ALA A 722 27.13 -2.88 39.62
C ALA A 722 27.09 -2.02 38.34
N TYR A 723 26.51 -2.55 37.31
CA TYR A 723 26.44 -1.90 36.01
C TYR A 723 25.04 -1.93 35.41
N ASP A 724 24.60 -0.81 34.86
CA ASP A 724 23.47 -0.74 33.95
C ASP A 724 23.94 -1.18 32.55
N LEU A 725 23.13 -1.95 31.87
CA LEU A 725 23.38 -2.37 30.52
C LEU A 725 22.56 -1.57 29.53
N HIS A 726 23.22 -1.05 28.51
CA HIS A 726 22.56 -0.44 27.36
C HIS A 726 22.75 -1.34 26.14
N LEU A 727 21.66 -1.98 25.70
CA LEU A 727 21.64 -2.83 24.52
C LEU A 727 21.05 -2.01 23.35
N HIS A 728 21.78 -1.99 22.24
CA HIS A 728 21.41 -1.25 21.05
C HIS A 728 21.40 -2.16 19.83
N VAL A 729 20.35 -2.06 19.03
CA VAL A 729 20.28 -2.72 17.70
C VAL A 729 20.23 -1.60 16.65
N PRO A 730 21.34 -1.34 15.93
CA PRO A 730 21.46 -0.30 14.92
C PRO A 730 20.36 -0.34 13.86
N GLU A 731 20.29 0.68 12.98
CA GLU A 731 19.26 0.89 11.94
C GLU A 731 17.86 1.19 12.53
N GLY A 732 17.76 2.24 13.33
CA GLY A 732 16.51 2.68 13.97
C GLY A 732 15.36 3.06 13.02
N ALA A 733 15.64 3.25 11.73
CA ALA A 733 14.62 3.54 10.72
C ALA A 733 13.72 2.34 10.38
N THR A 734 14.17 1.11 10.67
CA THR A 734 13.41 -0.11 10.40
C THR A 734 12.92 -0.71 11.72
N PRO A 735 11.59 -0.77 11.97
CA PRO A 735 11.06 -1.45 13.14
C PRO A 735 11.47 -2.92 13.15
N LYS A 736 11.95 -3.40 14.30
CA LYS A 736 12.41 -4.78 14.49
C LYS A 736 11.58 -5.43 15.57
N ASP A 737 10.94 -6.56 15.25
CA ASP A 737 10.17 -7.32 16.22
C ASP A 737 10.33 -8.83 15.98
N GLY A 738 10.28 -9.60 17.07
CA GLY A 738 10.36 -11.04 17.02
C GLY A 738 11.28 -11.66 18.07
N PRO A 739 11.03 -12.91 18.50
CA PRO A 739 11.77 -13.58 19.57
C PRO A 739 13.12 -14.17 19.09
N SER A 740 13.38 -14.24 17.79
CA SER A 740 14.50 -14.99 17.19
C SER A 740 15.91 -14.43 17.45
N ALA A 741 16.01 -13.25 18.10
CA ALA A 741 17.28 -12.64 18.51
C ALA A 741 17.70 -12.99 19.94
N GLY A 742 16.94 -13.82 20.67
CA GLY A 742 17.13 -14.11 22.08
C GLY A 742 18.53 -14.62 22.42
N ILE A 743 19.04 -15.59 21.66
CA ILE A 743 20.40 -16.13 21.88
C ILE A 743 21.49 -15.11 21.57
N ALA A 744 21.29 -14.23 20.57
CA ALA A 744 22.25 -13.20 20.22
C ALA A 744 22.29 -12.10 21.32
N MET A 745 21.13 -11.72 21.84
CA MET A 745 21.03 -10.78 22.97
C MET A 745 21.68 -11.36 24.24
N ALA A 746 21.45 -12.64 24.53
CA ALA A 746 22.12 -13.31 25.66
C ALA A 746 23.64 -13.36 25.47
N SER A 747 24.11 -13.62 24.27
CA SER A 747 25.55 -13.69 23.96
C SER A 747 26.24 -12.32 24.11
N VAL A 748 25.61 -11.23 23.64
CA VAL A 748 26.19 -9.89 23.80
C VAL A 748 26.17 -9.43 25.27
N ILE A 749 25.12 -9.75 26.01
CA ILE A 749 25.02 -9.47 27.44
C ILE A 749 26.10 -10.27 28.20
N ALA A 750 26.28 -11.54 27.89
CA ALA A 750 27.31 -12.38 28.49
C ALA A 750 28.72 -11.85 28.17
N SER A 751 28.99 -11.47 26.90
CA SER A 751 30.24 -10.87 26.47
C SER A 751 30.62 -9.66 27.29
N ILE A 752 29.70 -8.68 27.42
CA ILE A 752 30.00 -7.41 28.10
C ILE A 752 30.09 -7.58 29.65
N LEU A 753 29.32 -8.49 30.23
CA LEU A 753 29.39 -8.76 31.66
C LEU A 753 30.61 -9.57 32.05
N CYS A 754 31.10 -10.47 31.21
CA CYS A 754 32.26 -11.32 31.45
C CYS A 754 33.58 -10.73 30.93
N ASP A 755 33.54 -9.56 30.26
CA ASP A 755 34.69 -8.93 29.57
C ASP A 755 35.38 -9.89 28.57
N ARG A 756 34.58 -10.71 27.83
CA ARG A 756 35.08 -11.66 26.85
C ARG A 756 34.67 -11.22 25.47
N ALA A 757 35.62 -11.18 24.54
CA ALA A 757 35.33 -10.87 23.14
C ALA A 757 34.49 -11.97 22.49
N THR A 758 33.69 -11.58 21.53
CA THR A 758 32.91 -12.49 20.69
C THR A 758 33.60 -12.73 19.35
N ARG A 759 33.40 -13.90 18.79
CA ARG A 759 33.92 -14.23 17.46
C ARG A 759 33.13 -13.48 16.39
N SER A 760 33.78 -12.59 15.66
CA SER A 760 33.17 -11.78 14.60
C SER A 760 32.64 -12.61 13.43
N GLU A 761 33.26 -13.76 13.14
CA GLU A 761 32.87 -14.70 12.07
C GLU A 761 31.64 -15.56 12.39
N VAL A 762 31.07 -15.41 13.62
CA VAL A 762 29.91 -16.18 14.09
C VAL A 762 28.66 -15.31 14.03
N ALA A 763 27.61 -15.85 13.41
CA ALA A 763 26.27 -15.28 13.52
C ALA A 763 25.29 -16.30 14.09
N MET A 764 24.17 -15.82 14.66
CA MET A 764 23.26 -16.71 15.34
C MET A 764 21.81 -16.28 15.24
N THR A 765 20.91 -17.24 15.37
CA THR A 765 19.46 -17.00 15.50
C THR A 765 18.83 -18.10 16.35
N GLY A 766 17.93 -17.74 17.22
CA GLY A 766 17.20 -18.67 18.08
C GLY A 766 16.39 -17.91 19.13
N GLU A 767 15.22 -18.42 19.44
CA GLU A 767 14.42 -17.94 20.56
C GLU A 767 14.95 -18.57 21.85
N LEU A 768 15.04 -17.78 22.90
CA LEU A 768 15.57 -18.21 24.19
C LEU A 768 14.45 -18.31 25.22
N THR A 769 14.38 -19.46 25.91
CA THR A 769 13.49 -19.66 27.06
C THR A 769 14.17 -19.26 28.37
N LEU A 770 13.38 -19.08 29.44
CA LEU A 770 13.91 -18.84 30.80
C LEU A 770 14.71 -20.03 31.33
N SER A 771 14.47 -21.26 30.84
CA SER A 771 15.27 -22.44 31.18
C SER A 771 16.61 -22.50 30.43
N GLY A 772 16.88 -21.58 29.52
CA GLY A 772 18.08 -21.54 28.67
C GLY A 772 18.02 -22.45 27.46
N GLU A 773 16.87 -23.03 27.11
CA GLU A 773 16.68 -23.79 25.88
C GLU A 773 16.56 -22.88 24.66
N VAL A 774 17.04 -23.36 23.50
CA VAL A 774 16.96 -22.67 22.22
C VAL A 774 15.80 -23.25 21.41
N LEU A 775 14.76 -22.44 21.20
CA LEU A 775 13.57 -22.82 20.45
C LEU A 775 13.71 -22.53 18.94
N PRO A 776 12.96 -23.26 18.10
CA PRO A 776 12.99 -23.10 16.65
C PRO A 776 12.40 -21.76 16.21
N ILE A 777 12.90 -21.26 15.07
CA ILE A 777 12.53 -19.97 14.49
C ILE A 777 12.01 -20.13 13.06
N GLY A 778 11.38 -19.09 12.52
CA GLY A 778 10.97 -19.00 11.12
C GLY A 778 12.01 -18.31 10.23
N GLY A 779 11.90 -18.54 8.89
CA GLY A 779 12.73 -17.86 7.89
C GLY A 779 14.22 -18.27 7.93
N LEU A 780 14.53 -19.51 8.29
CA LEU A 780 15.94 -19.97 8.41
C LEU A 780 16.70 -19.84 7.11
N LYS A 781 16.08 -20.20 5.97
CA LYS A 781 16.73 -20.15 4.65
C LYS A 781 17.21 -18.73 4.33
N GLU A 782 16.35 -17.74 4.49
CA GLU A 782 16.66 -16.33 4.23
C GLU A 782 17.77 -15.81 5.14
N LYS A 783 17.74 -16.20 6.42
CA LYS A 783 18.74 -15.84 7.42
C LYS A 783 20.12 -16.40 7.08
N LEU A 784 20.19 -17.66 6.66
CA LEU A 784 21.46 -18.28 6.28
C LEU A 784 22.00 -17.75 4.94
N ILE A 785 21.13 -17.43 3.99
CA ILE A 785 21.54 -16.73 2.76
C ILE A 785 22.15 -15.36 3.08
N ALA A 786 21.58 -14.63 4.04
CA ALA A 786 22.13 -13.34 4.47
C ALA A 786 23.48 -13.51 5.18
N ALA A 787 23.63 -14.50 6.05
CA ALA A 787 24.89 -14.84 6.69
C ALA A 787 25.98 -15.16 5.65
N PHE A 788 25.65 -15.98 4.66
CA PHE A 788 26.57 -16.32 3.55
C PHE A 788 26.99 -15.07 2.76
N LYS A 789 26.04 -14.19 2.38
CA LYS A 789 26.33 -12.94 1.66
C LYS A 789 27.22 -11.99 2.46
N ALA A 790 27.00 -11.91 3.77
CA ALA A 790 27.79 -11.08 4.65
C ALA A 790 29.19 -11.64 4.95
N GLY A 791 29.54 -12.87 4.49
CA GLY A 791 30.84 -13.50 4.72
C GLY A 791 31.00 -14.15 6.08
N ILE A 792 29.87 -14.43 6.80
CA ILE A 792 29.88 -15.22 8.04
C ILE A 792 30.45 -16.63 7.73
N LYS A 793 31.28 -17.15 8.62
CA LYS A 793 31.81 -18.50 8.47
C LYS A 793 31.04 -19.56 9.26
N THR A 794 30.47 -19.16 10.40
CA THR A 794 29.73 -20.09 11.27
C THR A 794 28.39 -19.54 11.64
N ALA A 795 27.31 -20.30 11.43
CA ALA A 795 25.95 -19.95 11.84
C ALA A 795 25.46 -20.89 12.93
N LEU A 796 25.07 -20.34 14.10
CA LEU A 796 24.47 -21.10 15.18
C LEU A 796 22.93 -21.05 15.01
N ILE A 797 22.32 -22.24 14.93
CA ILE A 797 20.87 -22.37 14.71
C ILE A 797 20.27 -23.40 15.68
N PRO A 798 18.95 -23.32 15.97
CA PRO A 798 18.30 -24.32 16.83
C PRO A 798 18.35 -25.74 16.24
N VAL A 799 18.55 -26.76 17.07
CA VAL A 799 18.57 -28.18 16.63
C VAL A 799 17.33 -28.55 15.84
N LYS A 800 16.15 -28.13 16.28
CA LYS A 800 14.89 -28.44 15.57
C LYS A 800 14.82 -27.85 14.17
N ASN A 801 15.40 -26.66 13.95
CA ASN A 801 15.51 -26.10 12.60
C ASN A 801 16.56 -26.86 11.77
N TYR A 802 17.68 -27.24 12.38
CA TYR A 802 18.69 -28.06 11.69
C TYR A 802 18.11 -29.38 11.17
N GLU A 803 17.32 -30.09 11.96
CA GLU A 803 16.67 -31.34 11.57
C GLU A 803 15.56 -31.17 10.53
N ARG A 804 14.79 -30.08 10.60
CA ARG A 804 13.61 -29.88 9.75
C ARG A 804 13.91 -29.13 8.46
N ASP A 805 14.71 -28.06 8.53
CA ASP A 805 14.80 -27.04 7.48
C ASP A 805 16.11 -27.09 6.68
N LEU A 806 17.09 -27.94 7.06
CA LEU A 806 18.41 -27.99 6.41
C LEU A 806 18.32 -28.35 4.91
N ASP A 807 17.39 -29.20 4.53
CA ASP A 807 17.18 -29.58 3.14
C ASP A 807 16.61 -28.46 2.25
N GLU A 808 16.07 -27.41 2.84
CA GLU A 808 15.58 -26.25 2.09
C GLU A 808 16.68 -25.26 1.74
N ILE A 809 17.84 -25.38 2.38
CA ILE A 809 18.96 -24.48 2.21
C ILE A 809 19.71 -24.86 0.92
N PRO A 810 20.01 -23.87 0.04
CA PRO A 810 20.79 -24.12 -1.17
C PRO A 810 22.11 -24.79 -0.87
N ALA A 811 22.54 -25.75 -1.73
CA ALA A 811 23.78 -26.51 -1.57
C ALA A 811 25.00 -25.59 -1.40
N GLU A 812 25.09 -24.54 -2.18
CA GLU A 812 26.12 -23.51 -2.11
C GLU A 812 26.27 -22.90 -0.70
N VAL A 813 25.17 -22.58 -0.05
CA VAL A 813 25.17 -22.01 1.30
C VAL A 813 25.56 -23.07 2.33
N ARG A 814 25.09 -24.32 2.16
CA ARG A 814 25.43 -25.41 3.06
C ARG A 814 26.91 -25.82 3.00
N GLU A 815 27.55 -25.75 1.83
CA GLU A 815 28.94 -26.10 1.61
C GLU A 815 29.89 -24.99 2.08
N SER A 816 29.46 -23.74 1.99
CA SER A 816 30.28 -22.57 2.32
C SER A 816 30.18 -22.12 3.77
N LEU A 817 29.06 -22.41 4.44
CA LEU A 817 28.74 -21.96 5.79
C LEU A 817 28.79 -23.14 6.76
N ASN A 818 29.60 -23.06 7.82
CA ASN A 818 29.59 -24.02 8.91
C ASN A 818 28.33 -23.85 9.75
N ILE A 819 27.30 -24.67 9.49
CA ILE A 819 26.01 -24.60 10.20
C ILE A 819 26.08 -25.51 11.42
N VAL A 820 25.97 -24.90 12.62
CA VAL A 820 26.07 -25.59 13.88
C VAL A 820 24.75 -25.59 14.61
N ALA A 821 24.26 -26.80 14.91
CA ALA A 821 23.04 -26.96 15.71
C ALA A 821 23.34 -26.74 17.20
N VAL A 822 22.49 -25.97 17.89
CA VAL A 822 22.58 -25.66 19.31
C VAL A 822 21.25 -25.94 20.00
N LYS A 823 21.34 -26.50 21.23
CA LYS A 823 20.18 -26.88 22.02
C LYS A 823 19.92 -25.93 23.18
N ASN A 824 21.00 -25.42 23.77
CA ASN A 824 20.92 -24.54 24.93
C ASN A 824 21.89 -23.36 24.82
N ILE A 825 21.67 -22.34 25.65
CA ILE A 825 22.46 -21.12 25.62
C ILE A 825 23.94 -21.34 26.04
N ALA A 826 24.24 -22.34 26.84
CA ALA A 826 25.61 -22.63 27.26
C ALA A 826 26.46 -23.05 26.03
N GLU A 827 25.93 -23.91 25.15
CA GLU A 827 26.58 -24.29 23.88
C GLU A 827 26.78 -23.07 22.97
N VAL A 828 25.81 -22.17 22.92
CA VAL A 828 25.92 -20.92 22.15
C VAL A 828 27.08 -20.07 22.66
N LEU A 829 27.14 -19.85 23.99
CA LEU A 829 28.17 -19.03 24.60
C LEU A 829 29.58 -19.64 24.48
N GLU A 830 29.72 -20.95 24.57
CA GLU A 830 30.97 -21.66 24.35
C GLU A 830 31.52 -21.44 22.91
N LYS A 831 30.65 -21.45 21.92
CA LYS A 831 31.02 -21.27 20.51
C LYS A 831 31.19 -19.78 20.12
N THR A 832 30.63 -18.87 20.88
CA THR A 832 30.62 -17.42 20.56
C THR A 832 31.71 -16.67 21.31
N LEU A 833 31.93 -16.96 22.60
CA LEU A 833 32.87 -16.23 23.45
C LEU A 833 34.29 -16.81 23.32
N LEU A 834 35.28 -15.91 23.28
CA LEU A 834 36.71 -16.26 23.24
C LEU A 834 37.28 -16.51 24.63
#